data_a6cdde998adab0b8dd2e6fcf7b598dae
#
_entry.id   a6cdde998adab0b8dd2e6fcf7b598dae
#
_cell.length_a   1.000
_cell.length_b   1.000
_cell.length_c   1.000
_cell.angle_alpha   90.00
_cell.angle_beta   90.00
_cell.angle_gamma   90.00
#
_symmetry.space_group_name_H-M   'P 1'
#
loop_
_entity.id
_entity.type
_entity.pdbx_description
1 polymer ?
#
loop_
_entity_poly.entity_id
_entity_poly.type
_entity_poly.pdbx_seq_one_letter_code
_entity_poly.pdbx_strand_id
1 'polypeptide(L)'
;MGTVAAGCTLAKLSGGGVYGLASALIPDARPQGSWIENGLIDAGGTHEPDIFVVRRGGQAVNSREIYERAQGEEVIRLLQSQGVEVFHTHFYKGFGMAAEMDQMQDTVRAAAVAHRYQMKVDTYIQWDTMMYETFFAEEPQAEHWIQRDASGQPIMLPYGYQQSFRYRPCFSNQQYLDYLKKVVRFAVQEVKTDFIHFDNFDLNAEPDSCHCNQCKTGFRARLRKKYSDVQLKERLGFTNVSYVNPPLWNRFNPPEQLEIISDPVFQEWVDYRCQSMADALDQMVTEIRSLNPEIVIEINSGGISGDNGPWGGGIDQARLLKKTQVFWAESATQPKYLPDNTLISTVRTYKLARTFRNIAFTYTSESEAALGECLAFNQTIGYAGGSPLSPLMLKYVDFYRKNRDLYVGTQDVASVAVLRSYASITYNHSRAGLSAILVEQALIQSNVPFHMIFDEHLESLSPSVCRVLILPNSECLSDSQIALVRRFVEAGGGLIATEQTGLFDSWRRVRVTPGLQGLVADQSLSKSGEKNSGATMRNEVGRGRVAYMPAIEFDGTLPPPEPYFTIGMSLWKRPRNWRQLIDAIRWASREDIPLEVQGPEYLIANVVEQPDRHRRLVHLVNCDAEHVSAIANVKVRCAVAAGQSGATVTFHSPDTSGGELLKSEFKDGMVAFTVPSFKVYGVVELSA
;
A
#
# COMPACT_ATOMS: atom_id res chain seq x y z
N MET A 1 -51.82 -6.10 16.62
CA MET A 1 -51.70 -6.27 18.10
C MET A 1 -50.25 -6.57 18.43
N GLY A 2 -49.62 -5.75 19.23
CA GLY A 2 -48.34 -6.05 19.85
C GLY A 2 -47.10 -5.43 19.23
N THR A 3 -47.00 -4.10 19.26
CA THR A 3 -45.73 -3.35 19.08
C THR A 3 -44.90 -3.52 20.37
N VAL A 4 -43.73 -4.14 20.28
CA VAL A 4 -42.71 -4.09 21.32
C VAL A 4 -41.67 -3.04 20.93
N ALA A 5 -41.72 -1.90 21.61
CA ALA A 5 -40.71 -0.87 21.56
C ALA A 5 -39.53 -1.32 22.47
N ALA A 6 -38.39 -1.63 21.86
CA ALA A 6 -37.13 -1.80 22.57
C ALA A 6 -36.51 -0.42 22.84
N GLY A 7 -36.59 0.04 24.08
CA GLY A 7 -35.92 1.23 24.58
C GLY A 7 -34.41 0.99 24.64
N CYS A 8 -33.64 1.68 23.80
CA CYS A 8 -32.19 1.79 23.92
C CYS A 8 -31.87 2.77 25.07
N THR A 9 -31.46 2.25 26.20
CA THR A 9 -30.89 3.02 27.31
C THR A 9 -29.49 3.48 26.89
N LEU A 10 -29.31 4.78 26.66
CA LEU A 10 -28.00 5.41 26.45
C LEU A 10 -27.20 5.33 27.77
N ALA A 11 -26.33 4.35 27.86
CA ALA A 11 -25.28 4.35 28.88
C ALA A 11 -24.29 5.49 28.52
N LYS A 12 -24.11 6.41 29.48
CA LYS A 12 -23.01 7.38 29.44
C LYS A 12 -21.70 6.60 29.49
N LEU A 13 -21.06 6.40 28.33
CA LEU A 13 -19.70 5.92 28.23
C LEU A 13 -18.74 7.05 28.65
N SER A 14 -18.20 6.93 29.84
CA SER A 14 -17.03 7.68 30.29
C SER A 14 -15.82 7.33 29.42
N GLY A 15 -15.23 8.30 28.78
CA GLY A 15 -13.92 8.49 28.20
C GLY A 15 -12.97 7.30 27.97
N GLY A 16 -13.32 6.38 27.09
CA GLY A 16 -12.39 5.43 26.53
C GLY A 16 -12.58 5.44 25.00
N GLY A 17 -11.73 6.14 24.27
CA GLY A 17 -11.83 6.21 22.81
C GLY A 17 -11.64 4.83 22.17
N VAL A 18 -12.54 4.46 21.28
CA VAL A 18 -12.37 3.28 20.41
C VAL A 18 -11.57 3.74 19.20
N TYR A 19 -10.33 3.27 19.06
CA TYR A 19 -9.39 3.75 18.04
C TYR A 19 -9.13 2.73 16.92
N GLY A 20 -9.87 1.63 16.84
CA GLY A 20 -9.61 0.55 15.88
C GLY A 20 -10.44 0.66 14.60
N LEU A 21 -9.79 0.96 13.48
CA LEU A 21 -10.41 1.09 12.15
C LEU A 21 -10.44 -0.21 11.35
N ALA A 22 -9.42 -1.06 11.48
CA ALA A 22 -9.19 -2.17 10.55
C ALA A 22 -10.30 -3.24 10.52
N SER A 23 -10.96 -3.51 11.63
CA SER A 23 -12.05 -4.49 11.68
C SER A 23 -13.40 -3.94 11.24
N ALA A 24 -13.57 -2.61 11.20
CA ALA A 24 -14.83 -1.95 10.85
C ALA A 24 -14.97 -1.61 9.36
N LEU A 25 -13.83 -1.49 8.64
CA LEU A 25 -13.82 -0.93 7.28
C LEU A 25 -13.77 -1.95 6.15
N ILE A 26 -13.24 -3.15 6.36
CA ILE A 26 -13.10 -4.16 5.31
C ILE A 26 -13.64 -5.49 5.81
N PRO A 27 -14.66 -6.06 5.16
CA PRO A 27 -15.04 -7.45 5.40
C PRO A 27 -13.83 -8.35 5.17
N ASP A 28 -13.54 -9.24 6.09
CA ASP A 28 -12.41 -10.15 6.00
C ASP A 28 -12.61 -11.12 4.82
N ALA A 29 -11.90 -10.91 3.74
CA ALA A 29 -11.88 -11.81 2.59
C ALA A 29 -10.92 -13.00 2.81
N ARG A 30 -10.18 -13.01 3.94
CA ARG A 30 -9.26 -14.10 4.28
C ARG A 30 -10.03 -15.26 4.90
N PRO A 31 -9.64 -16.51 4.61
CA PRO A 31 -10.11 -17.64 5.38
C PRO A 31 -9.80 -17.43 6.87
N GLN A 32 -10.77 -17.61 7.75
CA GLN A 32 -10.53 -17.56 9.20
C GLN A 32 -9.47 -18.61 9.57
N GLY A 33 -8.44 -18.22 10.33
CA GLY A 33 -7.35 -19.10 10.74
C GLY A 33 -6.27 -19.31 9.68
N SER A 34 -6.16 -18.40 8.69
CA SER A 34 -5.06 -18.43 7.73
C SER A 34 -3.71 -18.42 8.45
N TRP A 35 -2.81 -19.31 8.05
CA TRP A 35 -1.48 -19.43 8.65
C TRP A 35 -0.67 -18.11 8.61
N ILE A 36 -0.97 -17.23 7.65
CA ILE A 36 -0.32 -15.92 7.51
C ILE A 36 -0.65 -14.95 8.65
N GLU A 37 -1.73 -15.17 9.40
CA GLU A 37 -2.10 -14.34 10.54
C GLU A 37 -1.07 -14.39 11.67
N ASN A 38 -0.25 -15.43 11.71
CA ASN A 38 0.87 -15.57 12.64
C ASN A 38 2.11 -14.77 12.22
N GLY A 39 2.01 -13.98 11.15
CA GLY A 39 3.15 -13.34 10.50
C GLY A 39 4.01 -14.37 9.78
N LEU A 40 5.02 -13.90 9.05
CA LEU A 40 5.88 -14.82 8.29
C LEU A 40 7.31 -14.29 8.17
N ILE A 41 8.23 -15.24 7.94
CA ILE A 41 9.63 -14.99 7.57
C ILE A 41 9.89 -15.81 6.31
N ASP A 42 9.87 -15.13 5.17
CA ASP A 42 10.12 -15.69 3.85
C ASP A 42 11.57 -15.47 3.43
N ALA A 43 12.21 -16.46 2.86
CA ALA A 43 13.52 -16.33 2.24
C ALA A 43 13.78 -17.47 1.27
N GLY A 44 14.58 -17.22 0.24
CA GLY A 44 14.91 -18.21 -0.78
C GLY A 44 16.38 -18.33 -1.11
N GLY A 45 16.66 -19.26 -2.02
CA GLY A 45 17.94 -19.30 -2.70
C GLY A 45 18.09 -18.05 -3.59
N THR A 46 19.34 -17.67 -3.86
CA THR A 46 19.63 -16.43 -4.60
C THR A 46 19.80 -16.62 -6.09
N HIS A 47 19.63 -17.84 -6.61
CA HIS A 47 19.88 -18.14 -8.03
C HIS A 47 18.60 -18.36 -8.81
N GLU A 48 18.43 -17.62 -9.89
CA GLU A 48 17.28 -17.76 -10.77
C GLU A 48 17.35 -19.03 -11.64
N PRO A 49 16.24 -19.45 -12.30
CA PRO A 49 16.23 -20.60 -13.20
C PRO A 49 17.35 -20.54 -14.25
N ASP A 50 18.00 -21.67 -14.49
CA ASP A 50 19.19 -21.77 -15.34
C ASP A 50 18.93 -21.24 -16.77
N ILE A 51 17.77 -21.59 -17.36
CA ILE A 51 17.36 -21.07 -18.67
C ILE A 51 17.34 -19.53 -18.72
N PHE A 52 16.86 -18.90 -17.65
CA PHE A 52 16.79 -17.44 -17.56
C PHE A 52 18.19 -16.82 -17.42
N VAL A 53 19.03 -17.40 -16.58
CA VAL A 53 20.42 -16.94 -16.37
C VAL A 53 21.23 -17.07 -17.65
N VAL A 54 21.13 -18.20 -18.36
CA VAL A 54 21.80 -18.42 -19.65
C VAL A 54 21.35 -17.41 -20.69
N ARG A 55 20.03 -17.23 -20.84
CA ARG A 55 19.47 -16.33 -21.87
C ARG A 55 19.72 -14.87 -21.57
N ARG A 56 19.73 -14.47 -20.30
CA ARG A 56 20.01 -13.11 -19.88
C ARG A 56 21.44 -12.67 -20.15
N GLY A 57 22.42 -13.54 -20.03
CA GLY A 57 23.84 -13.27 -20.29
C GLY A 57 24.41 -12.10 -19.49
N GLY A 58 25.71 -12.15 -19.16
CA GLY A 58 26.46 -11.00 -18.63
C GLY A 58 26.04 -10.38 -17.30
N GLN A 59 24.91 -10.75 -16.72
CA GLN A 59 24.38 -10.16 -15.49
C GLN A 59 24.42 -11.10 -14.28
N ALA A 60 24.59 -12.39 -14.50
CA ALA A 60 24.71 -13.36 -13.42
C ALA A 60 25.71 -14.44 -13.82
N VAL A 61 26.30 -15.08 -12.80
CA VAL A 61 27.18 -16.23 -13.04
C VAL A 61 26.31 -17.40 -13.48
N ASN A 62 26.49 -17.87 -14.71
CA ASN A 62 25.88 -19.10 -15.17
C ASN A 62 26.66 -20.30 -14.61
N SER A 63 26.10 -20.96 -13.61
CA SER A 63 26.66 -22.16 -13.00
C SER A 63 25.55 -23.10 -12.58
N ARG A 64 25.45 -24.21 -13.28
CA ARG A 64 24.48 -25.27 -12.95
C ARG A 64 24.66 -25.74 -11.48
N GLU A 65 25.90 -25.82 -11.01
CA GLU A 65 26.21 -26.20 -9.64
C GLU A 65 25.65 -25.20 -8.61
N ILE A 66 25.76 -23.89 -8.86
CA ILE A 66 25.19 -22.84 -8.01
C ILE A 66 23.66 -22.94 -7.98
N TYR A 67 23.04 -23.12 -9.13
CA TYR A 67 21.61 -23.30 -9.26
C TYR A 67 21.10 -24.51 -8.47
N GLU A 68 21.74 -25.69 -8.67
CA GLU A 68 21.36 -26.93 -7.97
C GLU A 68 21.56 -26.81 -6.46
N ARG A 69 22.62 -26.15 -6.03
CA ARG A 69 22.86 -25.89 -4.60
C ARG A 69 21.78 -24.99 -4.01
N ALA A 70 21.39 -23.91 -4.69
CA ALA A 70 20.36 -22.98 -4.22
C ALA A 70 18.97 -23.65 -4.05
N GLN A 71 18.69 -24.70 -4.83
CA GLN A 71 17.47 -25.52 -4.75
C GLN A 71 17.66 -26.77 -3.84
N GLY A 72 18.87 -26.96 -3.31
CA GLY A 72 19.27 -28.16 -2.59
C GLY A 72 18.82 -28.21 -1.13
N GLU A 73 18.74 -29.43 -0.60
CA GLU A 73 18.34 -29.70 0.79
C GLU A 73 19.23 -29.00 1.83
N GLU A 74 20.51 -28.78 1.53
CA GLU A 74 21.46 -28.10 2.44
C GLU A 74 21.01 -26.63 2.68
N VAL A 75 20.66 -25.91 1.63
CA VAL A 75 20.20 -24.51 1.73
C VAL A 75 18.84 -24.44 2.43
N ILE A 76 17.91 -25.31 2.09
CA ILE A 76 16.58 -25.36 2.72
C ILE A 76 16.71 -25.63 4.23
N ARG A 77 17.53 -26.61 4.61
CA ARG A 77 17.80 -26.92 6.02
C ARG A 77 18.49 -25.76 6.75
N LEU A 78 19.44 -25.08 6.08
CA LEU A 78 20.11 -23.91 6.65
C LEU A 78 19.10 -22.80 6.93
N LEU A 79 18.26 -22.42 5.97
CA LEU A 79 17.22 -21.40 6.13
C LEU A 79 16.25 -21.74 7.26
N GLN A 80 15.78 -22.99 7.32
CA GLN A 80 14.90 -23.46 8.39
C GLN A 80 15.60 -23.34 9.76
N SER A 81 16.89 -23.72 9.86
CA SER A 81 17.66 -23.58 11.10
C SER A 81 17.88 -22.13 11.52
N GLN A 82 17.89 -21.21 10.58
CA GLN A 82 17.98 -19.76 10.78
C GLN A 82 16.62 -19.12 11.12
N GLY A 83 15.54 -19.91 11.16
CA GLY A 83 14.22 -19.46 11.57
C GLY A 83 13.31 -19.01 10.42
N VAL A 84 13.70 -19.24 9.17
CA VAL A 84 12.86 -19.02 8.00
C VAL A 84 11.71 -20.03 7.97
N GLU A 85 10.52 -19.57 7.62
CA GLU A 85 9.28 -20.36 7.66
C GLU A 85 8.74 -20.65 6.27
N VAL A 86 9.07 -19.78 5.30
CA VAL A 86 8.64 -19.89 3.91
C VAL A 86 9.88 -19.96 3.02
N PHE A 87 9.94 -20.94 2.13
CA PHE A 87 10.98 -21.07 1.12
C PHE A 87 10.49 -20.50 -0.21
N HIS A 88 11.09 -19.38 -0.62
CA HIS A 88 10.78 -18.73 -1.89
C HIS A 88 11.51 -19.41 -3.05
N THR A 89 10.79 -19.73 -4.12
CA THR A 89 11.32 -20.40 -5.32
C THR A 89 11.09 -19.60 -6.57
N HIS A 90 12.00 -19.70 -7.54
CA HIS A 90 11.81 -19.23 -8.89
C HIS A 90 11.24 -20.35 -9.75
N PHE A 91 9.94 -20.30 -10.07
CA PHE A 91 9.24 -21.41 -10.69
C PHE A 91 9.03 -21.21 -12.21
N TYR A 92 8.47 -20.05 -12.61
CA TYR A 92 8.10 -19.78 -14.00
C TYR A 92 8.50 -18.37 -14.42
N LYS A 93 9.30 -18.24 -15.49
CA LYS A 93 9.84 -16.98 -15.97
C LYS A 93 9.29 -16.49 -17.31
N GLY A 94 8.38 -17.25 -17.93
CA GLY A 94 7.72 -16.84 -19.17
C GLY A 94 8.36 -17.37 -20.46
N PHE A 95 9.24 -18.36 -20.40
CA PHE A 95 9.76 -19.04 -21.58
C PHE A 95 8.78 -20.03 -22.22
N GLY A 96 7.70 -20.34 -21.53
CA GLY A 96 6.75 -21.39 -21.86
C GLY A 96 6.98 -22.64 -21.00
N MET A 97 5.90 -23.36 -20.70
CA MET A 97 5.97 -24.54 -19.81
C MET A 97 6.85 -25.65 -20.39
N ALA A 98 6.87 -25.82 -21.71
CA ALA A 98 7.71 -26.84 -22.34
C ALA A 98 9.20 -26.54 -22.16
N ALA A 99 9.61 -25.28 -22.34
CA ALA A 99 10.99 -24.85 -22.22
C ALA A 99 11.47 -24.78 -20.76
N GLU A 100 10.57 -24.53 -19.82
CA GLU A 100 10.90 -24.41 -18.39
C GLU A 100 10.62 -25.69 -17.59
N MET A 101 10.13 -26.76 -18.22
CA MET A 101 9.63 -27.96 -17.52
C MET A 101 10.69 -28.56 -16.58
N ASP A 102 11.96 -28.61 -16.97
CA ASP A 102 13.01 -29.16 -16.12
C ASP A 102 13.17 -28.35 -14.81
N GLN A 103 13.15 -27.02 -14.92
CA GLN A 103 13.25 -26.13 -13.74
C GLN A 103 11.96 -26.12 -12.91
N MET A 104 10.80 -26.27 -13.58
CA MET A 104 9.53 -26.46 -12.88
C MET A 104 9.54 -27.77 -12.06
N GLN A 105 10.12 -28.85 -12.59
CA GLN A 105 10.33 -30.11 -11.85
C GLN A 105 11.37 -30.00 -10.74
N ASP A 106 12.42 -29.16 -10.91
CA ASP A 106 13.35 -28.83 -9.82
C ASP A 106 12.62 -28.17 -8.65
N THR A 107 11.69 -27.25 -8.95
CA THR A 107 10.83 -26.62 -7.94
C THR A 107 9.93 -27.63 -7.23
N VAL A 108 9.35 -28.61 -7.92
CA VAL A 108 8.58 -29.70 -7.29
C VAL A 108 9.46 -30.46 -6.28
N ARG A 109 10.70 -30.77 -6.65
CA ARG A 109 11.65 -31.46 -5.75
C ARG A 109 12.03 -30.60 -4.55
N ALA A 110 12.34 -29.32 -4.77
CA ALA A 110 12.68 -28.38 -3.69
C ALA A 110 11.51 -28.18 -2.72
N ALA A 111 10.29 -28.02 -3.25
CA ALA A 111 9.07 -27.92 -2.45
C ALA A 111 8.84 -29.15 -1.57
N ALA A 112 9.02 -30.36 -2.12
CA ALA A 112 8.90 -31.59 -1.35
C ALA A 112 9.94 -31.67 -0.23
N VAL A 113 11.15 -31.12 -0.43
CA VAL A 113 12.17 -31.00 0.61
C VAL A 113 11.74 -29.98 1.68
N ALA A 114 11.32 -28.79 1.29
CA ALA A 114 10.89 -27.75 2.22
C ALA A 114 9.74 -28.23 3.13
N HIS A 115 8.74 -28.91 2.55
CA HIS A 115 7.64 -29.49 3.32
C HIS A 115 8.10 -30.55 4.33
N ARG A 116 9.13 -31.37 4.02
CA ARG A 116 9.71 -32.31 5.00
C ARG A 116 10.31 -31.60 6.21
N TYR A 117 10.80 -30.38 6.01
CA TYR A 117 11.31 -29.49 7.08
C TYR A 117 10.22 -28.60 7.69
N GLN A 118 8.95 -28.85 7.38
CA GLN A 118 7.78 -28.09 7.86
C GLN A 118 7.80 -26.62 7.47
N MET A 119 8.50 -26.27 6.39
CA MET A 119 8.46 -24.95 5.78
C MET A 119 7.29 -24.87 4.79
N LYS A 120 6.74 -23.68 4.65
CA LYS A 120 5.85 -23.32 3.56
C LYS A 120 6.65 -23.04 2.29
N VAL A 121 5.99 -23.08 1.13
CA VAL A 121 6.64 -22.82 -0.16
C VAL A 121 5.95 -21.68 -0.88
N ASP A 122 6.72 -20.65 -1.21
CA ASP A 122 6.33 -19.59 -2.11
C ASP A 122 6.82 -19.87 -3.52
N THR A 123 5.93 -19.75 -4.49
CA THR A 123 6.18 -20.10 -5.89
C THR A 123 6.04 -18.86 -6.78
N TYR A 124 7.17 -18.38 -7.29
CA TYR A 124 7.25 -17.22 -8.18
C TYR A 124 6.68 -17.55 -9.57
N ILE A 125 5.76 -16.74 -10.05
CA ILE A 125 5.18 -16.82 -11.40
C ILE A 125 5.31 -15.45 -12.09
N GLN A 126 6.03 -15.41 -13.20
CA GLN A 126 6.11 -14.23 -14.03
C GLN A 126 4.74 -13.90 -14.64
N TRP A 127 4.22 -12.69 -14.34
CA TRP A 127 2.90 -12.25 -14.77
C TRP A 127 2.89 -11.63 -16.17
N ASP A 128 3.84 -10.74 -16.45
CA ASP A 128 3.80 -9.84 -17.61
C ASP A 128 4.94 -10.09 -18.61
N THR A 129 5.29 -11.34 -18.86
CA THR A 129 6.30 -11.64 -19.87
C THR A 129 6.07 -12.94 -20.62
N MET A 130 6.36 -12.88 -21.93
CA MET A 130 6.55 -14.03 -22.80
C MET A 130 7.91 -13.90 -23.50
N MET A 131 8.82 -14.86 -23.24
CA MET A 131 10.09 -14.96 -23.92
C MET A 131 9.81 -15.56 -25.32
N TYR A 132 9.62 -14.71 -26.32
CA TYR A 132 8.97 -15.06 -27.57
C TYR A 132 9.64 -16.23 -28.32
N GLU A 133 10.96 -16.35 -28.20
CA GLU A 133 11.74 -17.35 -28.93
C GLU A 133 11.29 -18.80 -28.63
N THR A 134 10.98 -19.09 -27.38
CA THR A 134 10.54 -20.41 -26.95
C THR A 134 9.01 -20.48 -26.77
N PHE A 135 8.41 -19.40 -26.24
CA PHE A 135 6.99 -19.34 -25.99
C PHE A 135 6.17 -19.49 -27.28
N PHE A 136 6.57 -18.82 -28.37
CA PHE A 136 5.87 -18.94 -29.67
C PHE A 136 6.14 -20.26 -30.38
N ALA A 137 7.23 -20.96 -30.03
CA ALA A 137 7.44 -22.33 -30.51
C ALA A 137 6.47 -23.33 -29.85
N GLU A 138 6.13 -23.11 -28.57
CA GLU A 138 5.14 -23.91 -27.84
C GLU A 138 3.71 -23.53 -28.24
N GLU A 139 3.40 -22.23 -28.26
CA GLU A 139 2.08 -21.67 -28.54
C GLU A 139 2.16 -20.67 -29.71
N PRO A 140 2.15 -21.12 -30.98
CA PRO A 140 2.34 -20.24 -32.15
C PRO A 140 1.31 -19.11 -32.24
N GLN A 141 0.11 -19.29 -31.69
CA GLN A 141 -0.93 -18.28 -31.65
C GLN A 141 -0.64 -17.14 -30.65
N ALA A 142 0.33 -17.32 -29.77
CA ALA A 142 0.69 -16.32 -28.74
C ALA A 142 1.22 -15.02 -29.34
N GLU A 143 1.65 -15.01 -30.59
CA GLU A 143 1.95 -13.77 -31.31
C GLU A 143 0.74 -12.80 -31.35
N HIS A 144 -0.49 -13.32 -31.23
CA HIS A 144 -1.72 -12.53 -31.15
C HIS A 144 -2.11 -12.15 -29.72
N TRP A 145 -1.39 -12.64 -28.70
CA TRP A 145 -1.67 -12.35 -27.29
C TRP A 145 -0.91 -11.17 -26.75
N ILE A 146 0.11 -10.68 -27.49
CA ILE A 146 1.00 -9.62 -27.04
C ILE A 146 0.34 -8.25 -27.06
N GLN A 147 0.83 -7.39 -26.20
CA GLN A 147 0.50 -5.97 -26.23
C GLN A 147 1.05 -5.32 -27.50
N ARG A 148 0.30 -4.40 -28.07
CA ARG A 148 0.69 -3.62 -29.23
C ARG A 148 0.41 -2.15 -28.99
N ASP A 149 1.38 -1.30 -29.35
CA ASP A 149 1.21 0.15 -29.26
C ASP A 149 0.15 0.68 -30.24
N ALA A 150 -0.02 2.01 -30.27
CA ALA A 150 -0.99 2.67 -31.16
C ALA A 150 -0.64 2.51 -32.66
N SER A 151 0.62 2.24 -33.01
CA SER A 151 1.08 1.97 -34.39
C SER A 151 1.00 0.49 -34.77
N GLY A 152 0.61 -0.37 -33.82
CA GLY A 152 0.51 -1.81 -34.01
C GLY A 152 1.80 -2.59 -33.75
N GLN A 153 2.87 -1.89 -33.29
CA GLN A 153 4.14 -2.55 -32.97
C GLN A 153 4.03 -3.31 -31.64
N PRO A 154 4.69 -4.48 -31.53
CA PRO A 154 4.77 -5.21 -30.28
C PRO A 154 5.41 -4.39 -29.16
N ILE A 155 4.84 -4.47 -27.97
CA ILE A 155 5.43 -3.86 -26.78
C ILE A 155 6.34 -4.89 -26.12
N MET A 156 7.56 -4.46 -25.83
CA MET A 156 8.59 -5.28 -25.21
C MET A 156 8.98 -4.71 -23.87
N LEU A 157 9.32 -5.59 -22.94
CA LEU A 157 9.94 -5.20 -21.67
C LEU A 157 11.45 -5.33 -21.82
N PRO A 158 12.21 -4.22 -21.97
CA PRO A 158 13.65 -4.27 -22.04
C PRO A 158 14.20 -4.75 -20.69
N TYR A 159 15.16 -5.66 -20.76
CA TYR A 159 15.73 -6.22 -19.54
C TYR A 159 17.22 -6.52 -19.73
N GLY A 160 18.04 -5.92 -18.87
CA GLY A 160 19.49 -6.01 -19.01
C GLY A 160 20.00 -5.18 -20.20
N TYR A 161 21.29 -5.31 -20.48
CA TYR A 161 22.03 -4.35 -21.29
C TYR A 161 21.54 -4.21 -22.75
N GLN A 162 21.48 -5.30 -23.52
CA GLN A 162 21.15 -5.26 -24.94
C GLN A 162 20.08 -6.27 -25.32
N GLN A 163 19.24 -6.63 -24.36
CA GLN A 163 18.31 -7.75 -24.52
C GLN A 163 16.90 -7.26 -24.83
N SER A 164 16.34 -7.79 -25.92
CA SER A 164 14.99 -7.53 -26.39
C SER A 164 14.30 -8.84 -26.76
N PHE A 165 14.03 -9.68 -25.76
CA PHE A 165 13.45 -11.00 -25.94
C PHE A 165 12.16 -11.24 -25.16
N ARG A 166 11.68 -10.23 -24.40
CA ARG A 166 10.50 -10.32 -23.55
C ARG A 166 9.37 -9.49 -24.16
N TYR A 167 8.35 -10.14 -24.69
CA TYR A 167 7.11 -9.48 -25.07
C TYR A 167 6.15 -9.38 -23.90
N ARG A 168 5.37 -8.30 -23.83
CA ARG A 168 4.32 -8.13 -22.86
C ARG A 168 3.02 -8.76 -23.35
N PRO A 169 2.41 -9.70 -22.60
CA PRO A 169 1.09 -10.22 -22.90
C PRO A 169 -0.01 -9.20 -22.59
N CYS A 170 -1.10 -9.25 -23.35
CA CYS A 170 -2.27 -8.40 -23.11
C CYS A 170 -3.24 -9.10 -22.15
N PHE A 171 -3.49 -8.51 -20.98
CA PHE A 171 -4.42 -9.05 -19.97
C PHE A 171 -5.90 -8.97 -20.37
N SER A 172 -6.24 -8.27 -21.44
CA SER A 172 -7.55 -8.36 -22.07
C SER A 172 -7.68 -9.55 -23.02
N ASN A 173 -6.61 -10.35 -23.20
CA ASN A 173 -6.62 -11.55 -24.01
C ASN A 173 -6.89 -12.78 -23.16
N GLN A 174 -8.07 -13.41 -23.35
CA GLN A 174 -8.49 -14.56 -22.55
C GLN A 174 -7.59 -15.79 -22.76
N GLN A 175 -7.02 -15.99 -23.95
CA GLN A 175 -6.16 -17.13 -24.24
C GLN A 175 -4.86 -17.08 -23.43
N TYR A 176 -4.29 -15.89 -23.26
CA TYR A 176 -3.14 -15.73 -22.35
C TYR A 176 -3.51 -16.03 -20.89
N LEU A 177 -4.64 -15.51 -20.41
CA LEU A 177 -5.09 -15.80 -19.05
C LEU A 177 -5.37 -17.31 -18.84
N ASP A 178 -5.92 -17.97 -19.85
CA ASP A 178 -6.17 -19.43 -19.78
C ASP A 178 -4.85 -20.22 -19.80
N TYR A 179 -3.81 -19.72 -20.49
CA TYR A 179 -2.48 -20.31 -20.40
C TYR A 179 -1.87 -20.11 -19.01
N LEU A 180 -1.95 -18.90 -18.46
CA LEU A 180 -1.44 -18.61 -17.11
C LEU A 180 -2.14 -19.47 -16.04
N LYS A 181 -3.44 -19.76 -16.20
CA LYS A 181 -4.16 -20.73 -15.35
C LYS A 181 -3.56 -22.13 -15.40
N LYS A 182 -3.00 -22.59 -16.55
CA LYS A 182 -2.29 -23.89 -16.62
C LYS A 182 -1.04 -23.86 -15.73
N VAL A 183 -0.27 -22.76 -15.77
CA VAL A 183 0.91 -22.56 -14.91
C VAL A 183 0.50 -22.57 -13.43
N VAL A 184 -0.55 -21.84 -13.07
CA VAL A 184 -1.12 -21.81 -11.71
C VAL A 184 -1.55 -23.22 -11.26
N ARG A 185 -2.24 -23.96 -12.11
CA ARG A 185 -2.65 -25.36 -11.77
C ARG A 185 -1.44 -26.23 -11.48
N PHE A 186 -0.37 -26.11 -12.26
CA PHE A 186 0.86 -26.86 -12.00
C PHE A 186 1.47 -26.48 -10.65
N ALA A 187 1.55 -25.19 -10.34
CA ALA A 187 2.04 -24.71 -9.04
C ALA A 187 1.21 -25.28 -7.88
N VAL A 188 -0.12 -25.31 -8.00
CA VAL A 188 -1.00 -25.80 -6.93
C VAL A 188 -1.00 -27.33 -6.83
N GLN A 189 -1.06 -28.03 -7.94
CA GLN A 189 -1.31 -29.48 -7.98
C GLN A 189 -0.01 -30.30 -7.91
N GLU A 190 1.06 -29.84 -8.58
CA GLU A 190 2.32 -30.58 -8.68
C GLU A 190 3.35 -30.07 -7.66
N VAL A 191 3.59 -28.73 -7.61
CA VAL A 191 4.49 -28.14 -6.61
C VAL A 191 3.87 -28.22 -5.21
N LYS A 192 2.54 -28.19 -5.12
CA LYS A 192 1.77 -28.11 -3.86
C LYS A 192 2.13 -26.85 -3.07
N THR A 193 2.24 -25.75 -3.79
CA THR A 193 2.60 -24.47 -3.21
C THR A 193 1.63 -24.02 -2.11
N ASP A 194 2.16 -23.33 -1.12
CA ASP A 194 1.36 -22.67 -0.06
C ASP A 194 1.15 -21.18 -0.35
N PHE A 195 1.97 -20.61 -1.25
CA PHE A 195 2.02 -19.18 -1.54
C PHE A 195 2.36 -18.99 -3.03
N ILE A 196 1.71 -18.06 -3.71
CA ILE A 196 2.01 -17.69 -5.09
C ILE A 196 2.34 -16.23 -5.17
N HIS A 197 3.52 -15.92 -5.71
CA HIS A 197 4.01 -14.60 -6.05
C HIS A 197 3.86 -14.33 -7.55
N PHE A 198 3.04 -13.31 -7.91
CA PHE A 198 2.95 -12.80 -9.29
C PHE A 198 3.85 -11.59 -9.48
N ASP A 199 4.90 -11.76 -10.26
CA ASP A 199 5.92 -10.73 -10.50
C ASP A 199 5.69 -9.93 -11.79
N ASN A 200 6.28 -8.73 -11.86
CA ASN A 200 6.09 -7.73 -12.93
C ASN A 200 4.60 -7.44 -13.17
N PHE A 201 3.92 -7.06 -12.10
CA PHE A 201 2.47 -6.86 -12.08
C PHE A 201 2.13 -5.41 -12.42
N ASP A 202 2.33 -5.00 -13.69
CA ASP A 202 2.03 -3.66 -14.17
C ASP A 202 1.68 -3.61 -15.68
N LEU A 203 1.30 -2.42 -16.16
CA LEU A 203 1.12 -2.07 -17.56
C LEU A 203 2.00 -0.87 -17.91
N ASN A 204 2.19 -0.58 -19.19
CA ASN A 204 2.84 0.66 -19.61
C ASN A 204 1.86 1.83 -19.64
N ALA A 205 2.34 3.04 -19.28
CA ALA A 205 1.61 4.29 -19.47
C ALA A 205 1.53 4.70 -20.96
N GLU A 206 0.68 5.67 -21.28
CA GLU A 206 0.73 6.34 -22.57
C GLU A 206 2.08 7.10 -22.72
N PRO A 207 2.69 7.12 -23.91
CA PRO A 207 2.18 6.64 -25.21
C PRO A 207 2.37 5.13 -25.48
N ASP A 208 2.99 4.40 -24.55
CA ASP A 208 3.42 3.02 -24.74
C ASP A 208 2.40 2.00 -24.21
N SER A 209 1.15 2.43 -23.98
CA SER A 209 0.09 1.53 -23.53
C SER A 209 -0.45 0.63 -24.64
N CYS A 210 -1.13 -0.45 -24.26
CA CYS A 210 -1.66 -1.43 -25.21
C CYS A 210 -2.90 -0.91 -25.95
N HIS A 211 -2.82 -0.79 -27.26
CA HIS A 211 -3.89 -0.42 -28.19
C HIS A 211 -4.34 -1.59 -29.09
N CYS A 212 -4.14 -2.83 -28.68
CA CYS A 212 -4.57 -4.01 -29.46
C CYS A 212 -6.10 -4.09 -29.61
N ASN A 213 -6.59 -4.98 -30.48
CA ASN A 213 -8.01 -5.09 -30.74
C ASN A 213 -8.82 -5.53 -29.51
N GLN A 214 -8.24 -6.37 -28.63
CA GLN A 214 -8.88 -6.81 -27.39
C GLN A 214 -9.09 -5.63 -26.44
N CYS A 215 -8.06 -4.78 -26.28
CA CYS A 215 -8.17 -3.56 -25.46
C CYS A 215 -9.21 -2.58 -26.02
N LYS A 216 -9.20 -2.32 -27.34
CA LYS A 216 -10.20 -1.45 -27.97
C LYS A 216 -11.63 -1.98 -27.79
N THR A 217 -11.82 -3.26 -28.01
CA THR A 217 -13.16 -3.90 -27.87
C THR A 217 -13.61 -3.92 -26.39
N GLY A 218 -12.71 -4.30 -25.48
CA GLY A 218 -12.98 -4.33 -24.05
C GLY A 218 -13.32 -2.94 -23.50
N PHE A 219 -12.59 -1.90 -23.91
CA PHE A 219 -12.85 -0.53 -23.52
C PHE A 219 -14.24 -0.05 -23.95
N ARG A 220 -14.63 -0.31 -25.21
CA ARG A 220 -15.97 0.01 -25.70
C ARG A 220 -17.07 -0.75 -24.96
N ALA A 221 -16.85 -2.05 -24.70
CA ALA A 221 -17.78 -2.87 -23.94
C ALA A 221 -17.95 -2.34 -22.51
N ARG A 222 -16.85 -1.92 -21.86
CA ARG A 222 -16.91 -1.31 -20.53
C ARG A 222 -17.71 -0.02 -20.51
N LEU A 223 -17.51 0.88 -21.47
CA LEU A 223 -18.28 2.12 -21.55
C LEU A 223 -19.79 1.85 -21.66
N ARG A 224 -20.19 0.87 -22.48
CA ARG A 224 -21.61 0.46 -22.60
C ARG A 224 -22.14 -0.20 -21.32
N LYS A 225 -21.31 -0.93 -20.59
CA LYS A 225 -21.70 -1.59 -19.32
C LYS A 225 -21.81 -0.57 -18.18
N LYS A 226 -20.91 0.41 -18.16
CA LYS A 226 -20.78 1.38 -17.06
C LYS A 226 -21.86 2.47 -17.12
N TYR A 227 -22.28 2.86 -18.33
CA TYR A 227 -23.11 4.02 -18.55
C TYR A 227 -24.38 3.69 -19.37
N SER A 228 -25.52 4.25 -18.94
CA SER A 228 -26.71 4.37 -19.78
C SER A 228 -26.47 5.41 -20.90
N ASP A 229 -27.36 5.43 -21.93
CA ASP A 229 -27.26 6.41 -23.01
C ASP A 229 -27.34 7.86 -22.51
N VAL A 230 -28.15 8.13 -21.48
CA VAL A 230 -28.24 9.46 -20.85
C VAL A 230 -26.89 9.83 -20.23
N GLN A 231 -26.30 8.91 -19.48
CA GLN A 231 -25.01 9.13 -18.83
C GLN A 231 -23.85 9.23 -19.84
N LEU A 232 -23.88 8.45 -20.95
CA LEU A 232 -22.91 8.58 -22.05
C LEU A 232 -22.98 9.96 -22.68
N LYS A 233 -24.20 10.45 -22.96
CA LYS A 233 -24.41 11.80 -23.52
C LYS A 233 -23.92 12.88 -22.56
N GLU A 234 -24.14 12.71 -21.27
CA GLU A 234 -23.67 13.63 -20.24
C GLU A 234 -22.12 13.59 -20.11
N ARG A 235 -21.52 12.39 -20.18
CA ARG A 235 -20.11 12.15 -19.96
C ARG A 235 -19.24 12.48 -21.17
N LEU A 236 -19.71 12.08 -22.39
CA LEU A 236 -18.94 12.13 -23.63
C LEU A 236 -19.52 13.07 -24.68
N GLY A 237 -20.75 13.55 -24.51
CA GLY A 237 -21.48 14.35 -25.48
C GLY A 237 -22.23 13.54 -26.54
N PHE A 238 -22.06 12.21 -26.57
CA PHE A 238 -22.68 11.29 -27.53
C PHE A 238 -22.96 9.92 -26.90
N THR A 239 -23.76 9.09 -27.57
CA THR A 239 -24.15 7.76 -27.05
C THR A 239 -23.49 6.59 -27.80
N ASN A 240 -23.11 6.78 -29.07
CA ASN A 240 -22.50 5.71 -29.87
C ASN A 240 -21.01 5.62 -29.61
N VAL A 241 -20.61 4.62 -28.83
CA VAL A 241 -19.20 4.35 -28.48
C VAL A 241 -18.50 3.33 -29.40
N SER A 242 -19.13 2.93 -30.53
CA SER A 242 -18.60 1.88 -31.42
C SER A 242 -17.23 2.22 -32.02
N TYR A 243 -16.89 3.49 -32.11
CA TYR A 243 -15.63 3.98 -32.67
C TYR A 243 -14.77 4.71 -31.64
N VAL A 244 -15.16 4.71 -30.36
CA VAL A 244 -14.31 5.23 -29.30
C VAL A 244 -13.07 4.33 -29.20
N ASN A 245 -11.90 4.93 -29.30
CA ASN A 245 -10.61 4.25 -29.13
C ASN A 245 -9.93 4.72 -27.84
N PRO A 246 -8.98 3.95 -27.33
CA PRO A 246 -8.03 4.47 -26.35
C PRO A 246 -7.44 5.79 -26.88
N PRO A 247 -7.45 6.86 -26.10
CA PRO A 247 -6.93 8.14 -26.55
C PRO A 247 -5.41 8.07 -26.75
N LEU A 248 -4.94 8.74 -27.77
CA LEU A 248 -3.50 8.88 -28.00
C LEU A 248 -2.97 10.01 -27.12
N TRP A 249 -1.86 9.74 -26.45
CA TRP A 249 -1.12 10.80 -25.77
C TRP A 249 -0.54 11.75 -26.83
N ASN A 250 -1.01 12.98 -26.80
CA ASN A 250 -0.60 13.94 -27.81
C ASN A 250 0.73 14.60 -27.43
N ARG A 251 1.84 14.08 -27.95
CA ARG A 251 3.18 14.65 -27.78
C ARG A 251 3.36 16.08 -28.35
N PHE A 252 2.38 16.56 -29.08
CA PHE A 252 2.39 17.94 -29.61
C PHE A 252 1.78 18.95 -28.64
N ASN A 253 1.09 18.50 -27.58
CA ASN A 253 0.63 19.40 -26.54
C ASN A 253 1.81 19.78 -25.64
N PRO A 254 1.92 21.05 -25.24
CA PRO A 254 2.92 21.46 -24.27
C PRO A 254 2.67 20.76 -22.93
N PRO A 255 3.73 20.52 -22.12
CA PRO A 255 3.62 19.79 -20.83
C PRO A 255 2.55 20.36 -19.90
N GLU A 256 2.36 21.68 -19.89
CA GLU A 256 1.37 22.36 -19.05
C GLU A 256 -0.07 21.96 -19.36
N GLN A 257 -0.35 21.53 -20.59
CA GLN A 257 -1.65 21.01 -21.00
C GLN A 257 -1.85 19.53 -20.61
N LEU A 258 -0.76 18.86 -20.24
CA LEU A 258 -0.76 17.46 -19.84
C LEU A 258 -0.73 17.26 -18.32
N GLU A 259 -0.72 18.37 -17.55
CA GLU A 259 -0.71 18.36 -16.08
C GLU A 259 -1.91 17.59 -15.52
N ILE A 260 -3.06 17.80 -16.10
CA ILE A 260 -4.35 17.36 -15.60
C ILE A 260 -5.03 16.47 -16.62
N ILE A 261 -5.46 15.29 -16.19
CA ILE A 261 -6.27 14.40 -17.02
C ILE A 261 -7.73 14.90 -17.01
N SER A 262 -8.06 15.82 -17.91
CA SER A 262 -9.40 16.43 -18.03
C SER A 262 -10.25 15.82 -19.14
N ASP A 263 -9.65 15.20 -20.15
CA ASP A 263 -10.39 14.53 -21.22
C ASP A 263 -11.18 13.34 -20.69
N PRO A 264 -12.51 13.28 -20.88
CA PRO A 264 -13.33 12.21 -20.32
C PRO A 264 -13.01 10.84 -20.90
N VAL A 265 -12.62 10.72 -22.16
CA VAL A 265 -12.24 9.42 -22.75
C VAL A 265 -10.93 8.93 -22.15
N PHE A 266 -10.02 9.86 -21.85
CA PHE A 266 -8.74 9.54 -21.21
C PHE A 266 -8.93 9.06 -19.75
N GLN A 267 -9.81 9.73 -18.99
CA GLN A 267 -10.15 9.30 -17.64
C GLN A 267 -10.77 7.88 -17.64
N GLU A 268 -11.67 7.61 -18.59
CA GLU A 268 -12.28 6.28 -18.73
C GLU A 268 -11.28 5.23 -19.20
N TRP A 269 -10.28 5.60 -19.99
CA TRP A 269 -9.22 4.69 -20.42
C TRP A 269 -8.32 4.29 -19.26
N VAL A 270 -7.89 5.24 -18.43
CA VAL A 270 -7.11 4.95 -17.22
C VAL A 270 -7.90 4.03 -16.27
N ASP A 271 -9.19 4.33 -16.04
CA ASP A 271 -10.07 3.48 -15.23
C ASP A 271 -10.25 2.07 -15.83
N TYR A 272 -10.36 1.96 -17.16
CA TYR A 272 -10.44 0.67 -17.85
C TYR A 272 -9.17 -0.16 -17.64
N ARG A 273 -7.99 0.44 -17.74
CA ARG A 273 -6.71 -0.26 -17.53
C ARG A 273 -6.61 -0.81 -16.10
N CYS A 274 -6.92 -0.01 -15.10
CA CYS A 274 -6.98 -0.46 -13.71
C CYS A 274 -7.98 -1.62 -13.51
N GLN A 275 -9.15 -1.53 -14.16
CA GLN A 275 -10.15 -2.59 -14.06
C GLN A 275 -9.72 -3.86 -14.79
N SER A 276 -9.06 -3.76 -15.94
CA SER A 276 -8.59 -4.94 -16.68
C SER A 276 -7.53 -5.73 -15.89
N MET A 277 -6.65 -5.02 -15.16
CA MET A 277 -5.71 -5.66 -14.23
C MET A 277 -6.44 -6.35 -13.08
N ALA A 278 -7.41 -5.67 -12.47
CA ALA A 278 -8.20 -6.25 -11.38
C ALA A 278 -9.03 -7.46 -11.83
N ASP A 279 -9.61 -7.42 -13.04
CA ASP A 279 -10.37 -8.53 -13.61
C ASP A 279 -9.47 -9.73 -13.95
N ALA A 280 -8.26 -9.49 -14.44
CA ALA A 280 -7.27 -10.54 -14.68
C ALA A 280 -6.83 -11.22 -13.37
N LEU A 281 -6.53 -10.42 -12.34
CA LEU A 281 -6.23 -10.94 -11.01
C LEU A 281 -7.39 -11.74 -10.43
N ASP A 282 -8.64 -11.28 -10.56
CA ASP A 282 -9.83 -12.01 -10.11
C ASP A 282 -9.94 -13.39 -10.73
N GLN A 283 -9.60 -13.53 -12.00
CA GLN A 283 -9.62 -14.84 -12.66
C GLN A 283 -8.58 -15.79 -12.07
N MET A 284 -7.37 -15.30 -11.76
CA MET A 284 -6.32 -16.11 -11.11
C MET A 284 -6.69 -16.44 -9.67
N VAL A 285 -7.17 -15.47 -8.90
CA VAL A 285 -7.65 -15.69 -7.53
C VAL A 285 -8.77 -16.73 -7.50
N THR A 286 -9.73 -16.64 -8.42
CA THR A 286 -10.84 -17.61 -8.53
C THR A 286 -10.31 -19.01 -8.83
N GLU A 287 -9.37 -19.14 -9.77
CA GLU A 287 -8.73 -20.40 -10.11
C GLU A 287 -8.01 -21.00 -8.90
N ILE A 288 -7.13 -20.22 -8.26
CA ILE A 288 -6.37 -20.64 -7.08
C ILE A 288 -7.31 -21.10 -5.96
N ARG A 289 -8.32 -20.28 -5.62
CA ARG A 289 -9.26 -20.60 -4.54
C ARG A 289 -10.12 -21.85 -4.83
N SER A 290 -10.41 -22.11 -6.09
CA SER A 290 -11.12 -23.32 -6.49
C SER A 290 -10.29 -24.59 -6.30
N LEU A 291 -8.97 -24.49 -6.38
CA LEU A 291 -8.03 -25.58 -6.21
C LEU A 291 -7.61 -25.77 -4.73
N ASN A 292 -7.26 -24.67 -4.08
CA ASN A 292 -6.91 -24.65 -2.65
C ASN A 292 -7.17 -23.25 -2.05
N PRO A 293 -8.16 -23.11 -1.17
CA PRO A 293 -8.51 -21.81 -0.56
C PRO A 293 -7.45 -21.26 0.43
N GLU A 294 -6.52 -22.09 0.91
CA GLU A 294 -5.53 -21.70 1.91
C GLU A 294 -4.27 -21.06 1.31
N ILE A 295 -4.11 -21.04 -0.02
CA ILE A 295 -2.94 -20.47 -0.69
C ILE A 295 -2.92 -18.95 -0.47
N VAL A 296 -1.80 -18.43 -0.03
CA VAL A 296 -1.53 -17.00 0.05
C VAL A 296 -1.24 -16.47 -1.36
N ILE A 297 -1.75 -15.29 -1.67
CA ILE A 297 -1.58 -14.65 -2.99
C ILE A 297 -0.86 -13.33 -2.79
N GLU A 298 0.21 -13.15 -3.52
CA GLU A 298 1.02 -11.95 -3.60
C GLU A 298 1.06 -11.40 -5.03
N ILE A 299 1.13 -10.10 -5.14
CA ILE A 299 1.40 -9.38 -6.40
C ILE A 299 2.54 -8.39 -6.22
N ASN A 300 3.42 -8.27 -7.21
CA ASN A 300 4.42 -7.22 -7.25
C ASN A 300 3.84 -5.95 -7.86
N SER A 301 2.95 -5.29 -7.11
CA SER A 301 2.26 -4.06 -7.54
C SER A 301 2.95 -2.78 -7.09
N GLY A 302 4.10 -2.90 -6.43
CA GLY A 302 4.77 -1.77 -5.79
C GLY A 302 4.01 -1.22 -4.57
N GLY A 303 4.64 -0.27 -3.88
CA GLY A 303 4.08 0.43 -2.73
C GLY A 303 3.65 1.86 -3.07
N ILE A 304 3.64 2.71 -2.04
CA ILE A 304 3.47 4.15 -2.22
C ILE A 304 4.84 4.81 -2.29
N SER A 305 5.36 4.89 -3.49
CA SER A 305 6.67 5.49 -3.83
C SER A 305 6.58 6.93 -4.35
N GLY A 306 5.35 7.43 -4.57
CA GLY A 306 5.09 8.74 -5.14
C GLY A 306 4.68 8.72 -6.61
N ASP A 307 4.48 7.53 -7.18
CA ASP A 307 4.03 7.36 -8.56
C ASP A 307 2.51 7.51 -8.70
N ASN A 308 2.08 7.90 -9.89
CA ASN A 308 0.68 7.80 -10.28
C ASN A 308 0.38 6.37 -10.78
N GLY A 309 0.16 5.45 -9.85
CA GLY A 309 -0.03 4.03 -10.15
C GLY A 309 -1.13 3.75 -11.20
N PRO A 310 -2.34 4.35 -11.10
CA PRO A 310 -3.38 4.20 -12.12
C PRO A 310 -2.95 4.63 -13.51
N TRP A 311 -2.28 5.77 -13.64
CA TRP A 311 -1.75 6.26 -14.90
C TRP A 311 -0.59 5.38 -15.40
N GLY A 312 0.42 5.18 -14.57
CA GLY A 312 1.66 4.50 -14.92
C GLY A 312 1.44 3.02 -15.26
N GLY A 313 1.05 2.25 -14.27
CA GLY A 313 1.00 0.79 -14.35
C GLY A 313 -0.40 0.19 -14.44
N GLY A 314 -1.48 0.98 -14.49
CA GLY A 314 -2.84 0.45 -14.31
C GLY A 314 -3.06 -0.08 -12.88
N ILE A 315 -2.29 0.41 -11.92
CA ILE A 315 -2.31 -0.05 -10.52
C ILE A 315 -3.24 0.83 -9.69
N ASP A 316 -4.39 0.31 -9.38
CA ASP A 316 -5.27 0.85 -8.35
C ASP A 316 -5.20 -0.07 -7.12
N GLN A 317 -4.42 0.34 -6.13
CA GLN A 317 -4.17 -0.47 -4.93
C GLN A 317 -5.46 -0.86 -4.20
N ALA A 318 -6.46 0.03 -4.16
CA ALA A 318 -7.73 -0.27 -3.53
C ALA A 318 -8.52 -1.39 -4.24
N ARG A 319 -8.38 -1.53 -5.56
CA ARG A 319 -8.99 -2.65 -6.32
C ARG A 319 -8.24 -3.96 -6.17
N LEU A 320 -6.91 -3.90 -6.02
CA LEU A 320 -6.04 -5.08 -6.04
C LEU A 320 -5.88 -5.70 -4.65
N LEU A 321 -5.51 -4.90 -3.64
CA LEU A 321 -5.07 -5.41 -2.34
C LEU A 321 -6.17 -6.07 -1.50
N LYS A 322 -7.43 -5.80 -1.77
CA LYS A 322 -8.55 -6.55 -1.16
C LYS A 322 -8.68 -7.98 -1.65
N LYS A 323 -7.93 -8.37 -2.68
CA LYS A 323 -7.93 -9.70 -3.29
C LYS A 323 -6.72 -10.55 -2.90
N THR A 324 -5.70 -9.91 -2.33
CA THR A 324 -4.41 -10.51 -1.95
C THR A 324 -4.22 -10.48 -0.44
N GLN A 325 -3.19 -11.14 0.05
CA GLN A 325 -2.78 -11.15 1.45
C GLN A 325 -1.38 -10.55 1.63
N VAL A 326 -0.61 -10.51 0.54
CA VAL A 326 0.73 -9.94 0.49
C VAL A 326 0.87 -9.11 -0.78
N PHE A 327 1.68 -8.10 -0.75
CA PHE A 327 2.17 -7.45 -1.96
C PHE A 327 3.64 -7.08 -1.82
N TRP A 328 4.34 -7.10 -2.95
CA TRP A 328 5.74 -6.76 -3.03
C TRP A 328 5.91 -5.27 -3.37
N ALA A 329 6.82 -4.61 -2.68
CA ALA A 329 7.23 -3.24 -2.92
C ALA A 329 8.76 -3.19 -3.09
N GLU A 330 9.21 -3.28 -4.32
CA GLU A 330 10.65 -3.31 -4.65
C GLU A 330 11.38 -1.99 -4.42
N SER A 331 10.67 -0.93 -4.08
CA SER A 331 11.31 0.34 -3.80
C SER A 331 12.28 0.20 -2.62
N ALA A 332 13.57 0.32 -2.90
CA ALA A 332 14.64 0.31 -1.91
C ALA A 332 14.64 1.62 -1.08
N THR A 333 13.53 1.92 -0.42
CA THR A 333 13.44 3.05 0.50
C THR A 333 14.08 2.65 1.81
N GLN A 334 15.38 2.90 1.94
CA GLN A 334 16.06 2.73 3.22
C GLN A 334 15.69 3.91 4.12
N PRO A 335 15.10 3.65 5.31
CA PRO A 335 14.74 4.72 6.23
C PRO A 335 15.96 5.54 6.62
N LYS A 336 15.89 6.85 6.40
CA LYS A 336 16.93 7.79 6.82
C LYS A 336 16.40 9.21 6.94
N TYR A 337 16.98 9.93 7.86
CA TYR A 337 16.76 11.35 8.08
C TYR A 337 17.91 12.15 7.50
N LEU A 338 17.62 13.12 6.62
CA LEU A 338 18.63 13.93 5.94
C LEU A 338 18.78 15.30 6.61
N PRO A 339 19.94 15.97 6.44
CA PRO A 339 20.21 17.30 7.06
C PRO A 339 19.22 18.39 6.68
N ASP A 340 18.51 18.26 5.55
CA ASP A 340 17.50 19.19 5.08
C ASP A 340 16.08 18.86 5.60
N ASN A 341 15.99 18.07 6.65
CA ASN A 341 14.75 17.57 7.28
C ASN A 341 13.89 16.66 6.41
N THR A 342 14.44 16.09 5.34
CA THR A 342 13.79 15.01 4.58
C THR A 342 13.84 13.73 5.39
N LEU A 343 12.69 13.10 5.63
CA LEU A 343 12.62 11.75 6.16
C LEU A 343 12.18 10.79 5.06
N ILE A 344 13.08 9.98 4.60
CA ILE A 344 12.78 8.83 3.72
C ILE A 344 12.28 7.70 4.60
N SER A 345 11.18 7.04 4.21
CA SER A 345 10.59 5.94 4.98
C SER A 345 9.67 5.09 4.11
N THR A 346 9.46 3.84 4.51
CA THR A 346 8.50 2.91 3.90
C THR A 346 7.14 2.93 4.61
N VAL A 347 6.96 3.80 5.61
CA VAL A 347 5.75 3.87 6.46
C VAL A 347 4.46 3.92 5.65
N ARG A 348 4.41 4.69 4.55
CA ARG A 348 3.21 4.80 3.69
C ARG A 348 2.81 3.46 3.08
N THR A 349 3.79 2.69 2.62
CA THR A 349 3.59 1.35 2.06
C THR A 349 3.07 0.38 3.13
N TYR A 350 3.63 0.43 4.34
CA TYR A 350 3.12 -0.38 5.45
C TYR A 350 1.72 0.06 5.89
N LYS A 351 1.42 1.37 5.91
CA LYS A 351 0.07 1.87 6.19
C LYS A 351 -0.94 1.41 5.12
N LEU A 352 -0.54 1.40 3.84
CA LEU A 352 -1.33 0.81 2.76
C LEU A 352 -1.62 -0.68 3.03
N ALA A 353 -0.58 -1.45 3.37
CA ALA A 353 -0.72 -2.86 3.72
C ALA A 353 -1.74 -3.05 4.86
N ARG A 354 -1.56 -2.33 5.96
CA ARG A 354 -2.45 -2.41 7.13
C ARG A 354 -3.89 -2.04 6.80
N THR A 355 -4.11 -1.06 5.92
CA THR A 355 -5.46 -0.67 5.47
C THR A 355 -6.21 -1.84 4.83
N PHE A 356 -5.54 -2.65 4.02
CA PHE A 356 -6.13 -3.81 3.33
C PHE A 356 -5.83 -5.15 4.01
N ARG A 357 -5.31 -5.13 5.26
CA ARG A 357 -4.93 -6.33 6.02
C ARG A 357 -3.94 -7.22 5.26
N ASN A 358 -3.07 -6.61 4.46
CA ASN A 358 -1.97 -7.27 3.76
C ASN A 358 -0.68 -7.16 4.56
N ILE A 359 0.31 -7.96 4.17
CA ILE A 359 1.71 -7.82 4.54
C ILE A 359 2.43 -7.21 3.34
N ALA A 360 3.25 -6.18 3.56
CA ALA A 360 4.13 -5.67 2.54
C ALA A 360 5.49 -6.40 2.60
N PHE A 361 5.94 -6.97 1.48
CA PHE A 361 7.31 -7.41 1.31
C PHE A 361 8.16 -6.25 0.79
N THR A 362 9.30 -6.04 1.42
CA THR A 362 10.25 -4.98 1.08
C THR A 362 11.68 -5.48 1.30
N TYR A 363 12.66 -4.81 0.70
CA TYR A 363 14.07 -5.12 0.94
C TYR A 363 14.54 -4.57 2.30
N THR A 364 14.34 -5.31 3.37
CA THR A 364 14.69 -4.91 4.74
C THR A 364 16.12 -5.33 5.16
N SER A 365 16.71 -6.28 4.45
CA SER A 365 17.98 -6.93 4.84
C SER A 365 19.22 -6.03 4.83
N GLU A 366 19.13 -4.86 4.20
CA GLU A 366 20.27 -3.97 3.98
C GLU A 366 20.46 -2.92 5.10
N SER A 367 19.45 -2.72 5.95
CA SER A 367 19.45 -1.64 6.95
C SER A 367 18.78 -2.06 8.25
N GLU A 368 19.44 -1.79 9.38
CA GLU A 368 18.86 -2.02 10.71
C GLU A 368 17.61 -1.13 10.92
N ALA A 369 17.60 0.10 10.38
CA ALA A 369 16.45 0.99 10.42
C ALA A 369 15.27 0.43 9.62
N ALA A 370 15.52 -0.20 8.45
CA ALA A 370 14.48 -0.84 7.66
C ALA A 370 13.85 -2.05 8.38
N LEU A 371 14.65 -2.85 9.06
CA LEU A 371 14.13 -3.94 9.90
C LEU A 371 13.30 -3.42 11.07
N GLY A 372 13.78 -2.37 11.76
CA GLY A 372 13.03 -1.72 12.83
C GLY A 372 11.71 -1.13 12.34
N GLU A 373 11.72 -0.44 11.20
CA GLU A 373 10.53 0.14 10.57
C GLU A 373 9.53 -0.95 10.13
N CYS A 374 10.02 -2.04 9.55
CA CYS A 374 9.19 -3.18 9.17
C CYS A 374 8.50 -3.79 10.39
N LEU A 375 9.20 -4.07 11.47
CA LEU A 375 8.59 -4.56 12.71
C LEU A 375 7.58 -3.56 13.30
N ALA A 376 7.90 -2.26 13.25
CA ALA A 376 7.04 -1.22 13.81
C ALA A 376 5.73 -1.03 13.05
N PHE A 377 5.72 -1.11 11.74
CA PHE A 377 4.58 -0.74 10.89
C PHE A 377 3.96 -1.90 10.12
N ASN A 378 4.74 -2.92 9.75
CA ASN A 378 4.25 -4.12 9.06
C ASN A 378 3.90 -5.26 10.05
N GLN A 379 4.43 -5.21 11.27
CA GLN A 379 4.21 -6.18 12.36
C GLN A 379 4.75 -7.61 12.06
N THR A 380 5.63 -7.73 11.08
CA THR A 380 6.34 -8.95 10.73
C THR A 380 7.63 -8.60 10.00
N ILE A 381 8.53 -9.57 9.80
CA ILE A 381 9.72 -9.37 8.97
C ILE A 381 9.38 -9.44 7.48
N GLY A 382 8.44 -10.32 7.11
CA GLY A 382 8.14 -10.55 5.70
C GLY A 382 9.31 -11.21 4.98
N TYR A 383 9.85 -10.60 3.92
CA TYR A 383 10.96 -11.14 3.14
C TYR A 383 12.32 -10.84 3.77
N ALA A 384 13.06 -11.89 4.11
CA ALA A 384 14.35 -11.81 4.78
C ALA A 384 15.56 -11.91 3.83
N GLY A 385 15.33 -12.06 2.52
CA GLY A 385 16.40 -12.17 1.52
C GLY A 385 16.81 -13.61 1.21
N GLY A 386 18.02 -13.77 0.67
CA GLY A 386 18.56 -15.08 0.27
C GLY A 386 19.36 -15.78 1.37
N SER A 387 19.92 -16.94 1.01
CA SER A 387 20.70 -17.80 1.91
C SER A 387 22.21 -17.58 1.74
N PRO A 388 23.00 -17.54 2.84
CA PRO A 388 22.57 -17.50 4.25
C PRO A 388 22.05 -16.13 4.66
N LEU A 389 21.24 -16.05 5.72
CA LEU A 389 20.84 -14.77 6.29
C LEU A 389 22.05 -14.04 6.89
N SER A 390 22.08 -12.72 6.73
CA SER A 390 23.12 -11.88 7.32
C SER A 390 23.08 -11.91 8.86
N PRO A 391 24.18 -11.62 9.57
CA PRO A 391 24.19 -11.52 11.03
C PRO A 391 23.16 -10.50 11.56
N LEU A 392 22.94 -9.40 10.84
CA LEU A 392 21.95 -8.40 11.18
C LEU A 392 20.53 -8.99 11.06
N MET A 393 20.23 -9.68 9.97
CA MET A 393 18.94 -10.32 9.76
C MET A 393 18.69 -11.38 10.84
N LEU A 394 19.67 -12.22 11.16
CA LEU A 394 19.56 -13.23 12.22
C LEU A 394 19.23 -12.61 13.58
N LYS A 395 19.85 -11.49 13.95
CA LYS A 395 19.54 -10.74 15.18
C LYS A 395 18.05 -10.38 15.25
N TYR A 396 17.49 -9.89 14.17
CA TYR A 396 16.08 -9.45 14.10
C TYR A 396 15.10 -10.62 13.97
N VAL A 397 15.46 -11.67 13.25
CA VAL A 397 14.69 -12.94 13.20
C VAL A 397 14.57 -13.56 14.58
N ASP A 398 15.69 -13.66 15.30
CA ASP A 398 15.71 -14.19 16.67
C ASP A 398 14.86 -13.34 17.63
N PHE A 399 14.99 -12.02 17.54
CA PHE A 399 14.19 -11.10 18.35
C PHE A 399 12.70 -11.25 18.03
N TYR A 400 12.32 -11.23 16.76
CA TYR A 400 10.94 -11.40 16.32
C TYR A 400 10.35 -12.74 16.79
N ARG A 401 11.07 -13.85 16.59
CA ARG A 401 10.59 -15.17 17.00
C ARG A 401 10.38 -15.31 18.51
N LYS A 402 11.30 -14.74 19.32
CA LYS A 402 11.19 -14.74 20.78
C LYS A 402 10.01 -13.90 21.29
N ASN A 403 9.67 -12.84 20.56
CA ASN A 403 8.66 -11.87 20.96
C ASN A 403 7.47 -11.85 19.98
N ARG A 404 7.25 -12.92 19.20
CA ARG A 404 6.19 -12.97 18.16
C ARG A 404 4.80 -12.61 18.69
N ASP A 405 4.53 -12.96 19.92
CA ASP A 405 3.26 -12.64 20.57
C ASP A 405 2.99 -11.13 20.72
N LEU A 406 4.01 -10.28 20.59
CA LEU A 406 3.85 -8.81 20.53
C LEU A 406 3.37 -8.31 19.16
N TYR A 407 3.48 -9.12 18.11
CA TYR A 407 3.23 -8.69 16.72
C TYR A 407 1.95 -9.29 16.11
N VAL A 408 1.54 -10.47 16.60
CA VAL A 408 0.39 -11.20 16.06
C VAL A 408 -0.92 -10.64 16.60
N GLY A 409 -1.95 -10.57 15.73
CA GLY A 409 -3.29 -10.11 16.11
C GLY A 409 -3.37 -8.61 16.43
N THR A 410 -2.42 -7.82 15.94
CA THR A 410 -2.37 -6.38 16.15
C THR A 410 -3.31 -5.60 15.24
N GLN A 411 -3.89 -4.52 15.76
CA GLN A 411 -4.67 -3.52 15.02
C GLN A 411 -4.02 -2.14 15.22
N ASP A 412 -3.98 -1.33 14.17
CA ASP A 412 -3.46 0.04 14.26
C ASP A 412 -4.38 0.91 15.12
N VAL A 413 -3.78 1.71 15.99
CA VAL A 413 -4.50 2.67 16.85
C VAL A 413 -4.26 4.08 16.31
N ALA A 414 -5.31 4.72 15.81
CA ALA A 414 -5.23 6.09 15.31
C ALA A 414 -6.57 6.82 15.46
N SER A 415 -6.51 8.12 15.69
CA SER A 415 -7.68 9.01 15.73
C SER A 415 -7.85 9.82 14.44
N VAL A 416 -6.90 9.74 13.52
CA VAL A 416 -6.85 10.50 12.25
C VAL A 416 -6.95 9.54 11.07
N ALA A 417 -7.76 9.89 10.06
CA ALA A 417 -7.79 9.22 8.77
C ALA A 417 -7.41 10.21 7.65
N VAL A 418 -6.55 9.80 6.73
CA VAL A 418 -6.14 10.58 5.56
C VAL A 418 -6.70 9.94 4.31
N LEU A 419 -7.51 10.67 3.54
CA LEU A 419 -8.11 10.16 2.31
C LEU A 419 -7.12 10.26 1.14
N ARG A 420 -6.91 9.13 0.47
CA ARG A 420 -6.33 9.06 -0.87
C ARG A 420 -7.44 8.91 -1.91
N SER A 421 -7.97 10.05 -2.37
CA SER A 421 -9.05 10.07 -3.37
C SER A 421 -8.52 9.66 -4.73
N TYR A 422 -9.09 8.59 -5.32
CA TYR A 422 -8.69 8.07 -6.63
C TYR A 422 -8.74 9.14 -7.72
N ALA A 423 -9.90 9.79 -7.89
CA ALA A 423 -10.06 10.77 -8.96
C ALA A 423 -9.15 11.99 -8.80
N SER A 424 -8.99 12.49 -7.57
CA SER A 424 -8.12 13.64 -7.30
C SER A 424 -6.66 13.33 -7.61
N ILE A 425 -6.13 12.24 -7.05
CA ILE A 425 -4.71 11.87 -7.19
C ILE A 425 -4.40 11.43 -8.62
N THR A 426 -5.29 10.64 -9.24
CA THR A 426 -5.06 10.14 -10.61
C THR A 426 -5.10 11.28 -11.63
N TYR A 427 -6.06 12.20 -11.51
CA TYR A 427 -6.26 13.23 -12.54
C TYR A 427 -5.42 14.49 -12.33
N ASN A 428 -4.87 14.72 -11.13
CA ASN A 428 -3.98 15.83 -10.81
C ASN A 428 -2.88 15.40 -9.83
N HIS A 429 -2.03 14.49 -10.29
CA HIS A 429 -1.03 13.83 -9.45
C HIS A 429 -0.03 14.81 -8.83
N SER A 430 0.49 15.73 -9.63
CA SER A 430 1.52 16.70 -9.20
C SER A 430 1.02 17.67 -8.12
N ARG A 431 -0.28 17.79 -7.90
CA ARG A 431 -0.87 18.64 -6.85
C ARG A 431 -1.57 17.82 -5.77
N ALA A 432 -2.61 17.07 -6.12
CA ALA A 432 -3.37 16.29 -5.13
C ALA A 432 -2.52 15.15 -4.54
N GLY A 433 -1.73 14.45 -5.35
CA GLY A 433 -0.78 13.44 -4.88
C GLY A 433 0.30 14.02 -3.97
N LEU A 434 0.89 15.18 -4.35
CA LEU A 434 1.88 15.87 -3.53
C LEU A 434 1.27 16.33 -2.20
N SER A 435 0.08 16.93 -2.20
CA SER A 435 -0.59 17.36 -0.97
C SER A 435 -0.83 16.19 -0.01
N ALA A 436 -1.26 15.03 -0.53
CA ALA A 436 -1.42 13.82 0.28
C ALA A 436 -0.08 13.39 0.91
N ILE A 437 1.00 13.33 0.13
CA ILE A 437 2.33 12.96 0.63
C ILE A 437 2.83 13.95 1.69
N LEU A 438 2.62 15.26 1.50
CA LEU A 438 3.07 16.29 2.47
C LEU A 438 2.29 16.22 3.77
N VAL A 439 0.98 15.99 3.71
CA VAL A 439 0.13 15.79 4.90
C VAL A 439 0.59 14.54 5.66
N GLU A 440 0.74 13.43 4.98
CA GLU A 440 1.24 12.18 5.58
C GLU A 440 2.63 12.35 6.18
N GLN A 441 3.51 13.10 5.51
CA GLN A 441 4.85 13.40 6.00
C GLN A 441 4.83 14.20 7.31
N ALA A 442 3.93 15.17 7.40
CA ALA A 442 3.74 15.94 8.64
C ALA A 442 3.28 15.04 9.79
N LEU A 443 2.36 14.09 9.53
CA LEU A 443 1.88 13.15 10.55
C LEU A 443 2.98 12.17 10.98
N ILE A 444 3.72 11.58 10.03
CA ILE A 444 4.82 10.63 10.32
C ILE A 444 5.88 11.32 11.20
N GLN A 445 6.39 12.47 10.79
CA GLN A 445 7.45 13.17 11.50
C GLN A 445 6.98 13.90 12.79
N SER A 446 5.67 13.99 13.01
CA SER A 446 5.10 14.50 14.26
C SER A 446 4.59 13.39 15.17
N ASN A 447 4.82 12.13 14.81
CA ASN A 447 4.36 10.95 15.55
C ASN A 447 2.86 10.98 15.86
N VAL A 448 2.06 11.50 14.93
CA VAL A 448 0.60 11.46 15.00
C VAL A 448 0.10 10.20 14.29
N PRO A 449 -0.44 9.22 15.01
CA PRO A 449 -0.96 8.01 14.39
C PRO A 449 -2.12 8.31 13.46
N PHE A 450 -2.07 7.72 12.26
CA PHE A 450 -3.13 7.88 11.26
C PHE A 450 -3.42 6.60 10.50
N HIS A 451 -4.64 6.50 10.01
CA HIS A 451 -5.05 5.52 9.02
C HIS A 451 -5.01 6.14 7.62
N MET A 452 -4.47 5.43 6.67
CA MET A 452 -4.63 5.74 5.25
C MET A 452 -5.95 5.14 4.81
N ILE A 453 -6.82 5.93 4.17
CA ILE A 453 -8.11 5.46 3.67
C ILE A 453 -8.29 5.82 2.20
N PHE A 454 -9.16 5.07 1.53
CA PHE A 454 -9.53 5.24 0.13
C PHE A 454 -11.01 5.55 -0.01
N ASP A 455 -11.46 5.92 -1.19
CA ASP A 455 -12.84 6.38 -1.44
C ASP A 455 -13.92 5.45 -0.88
N GLU A 456 -13.73 4.14 -0.99
CA GLU A 456 -14.68 3.12 -0.50
C GLU A 456 -14.83 3.09 1.03
N HIS A 457 -13.81 3.52 1.77
CA HIS A 457 -13.83 3.52 3.23
C HIS A 457 -14.67 4.63 3.84
N LEU A 458 -15.00 5.68 3.06
CA LEU A 458 -15.82 6.79 3.53
C LEU A 458 -17.21 6.35 4.00
N GLU A 459 -17.77 5.28 3.43
CA GLU A 459 -19.10 4.77 3.77
C GLU A 459 -19.16 4.27 5.22
N SER A 460 -18.11 3.62 5.68
CA SER A 460 -17.99 3.02 7.02
C SER A 460 -17.39 3.97 8.06
N LEU A 461 -16.96 5.17 7.65
CA LEU A 461 -16.31 6.11 8.55
C LEU A 461 -17.32 6.76 9.51
N SER A 462 -16.98 6.77 10.79
CA SER A 462 -17.78 7.43 11.85
C SER A 462 -16.88 8.03 12.91
N PRO A 463 -17.34 9.02 13.69
CA PRO A 463 -16.55 9.63 14.77
C PRO A 463 -16.22 8.68 15.93
N SER A 464 -16.89 7.52 16.03
CA SER A 464 -16.54 6.47 16.99
C SER A 464 -15.33 5.64 16.52
N VAL A 465 -15.09 5.59 15.22
CA VAL A 465 -13.98 4.84 14.59
C VAL A 465 -12.76 5.73 14.39
N CYS A 466 -12.99 6.98 13.98
CA CYS A 466 -11.95 7.95 13.73
C CYS A 466 -12.42 9.36 14.11
N ARG A 467 -11.61 10.13 14.81
CA ARG A 467 -11.98 11.48 15.27
C ARG A 467 -11.87 12.53 14.19
N VAL A 468 -10.87 12.43 13.32
CA VAL A 468 -10.54 13.45 12.31
C VAL A 468 -10.37 12.81 10.95
N LEU A 469 -11.10 13.31 9.97
CA LEU A 469 -10.90 13.04 8.55
C LEU A 469 -10.09 14.18 7.92
N ILE A 470 -9.02 13.84 7.20
CA ILE A 470 -8.23 14.79 6.42
C ILE A 470 -8.47 14.54 4.94
N LEU A 471 -8.78 15.60 4.20
CA LEU A 471 -8.97 15.61 2.75
C LEU A 471 -7.84 16.44 2.11
N PRO A 472 -6.66 15.85 1.83
CA PRO A 472 -5.53 16.59 1.26
C PRO A 472 -5.82 16.90 -0.20
N ASN A 473 -6.07 18.15 -0.53
CA ASN A 473 -6.42 18.60 -1.89
C ASN A 473 -7.31 17.58 -2.66
N SER A 474 -8.31 17.03 -1.97
CA SER A 474 -9.24 16.05 -2.56
C SER A 474 -10.22 16.77 -3.49
N GLU A 475 -9.70 17.25 -4.62
CA GLU A 475 -10.37 18.14 -5.55
C GLU A 475 -11.66 17.54 -6.10
N CYS A 476 -11.59 16.26 -6.49
CA CYS A 476 -12.64 15.53 -7.17
C CYS A 476 -13.38 14.62 -6.19
N LEU A 477 -14.55 15.03 -5.75
CA LEU A 477 -15.43 14.22 -4.91
C LEU A 477 -16.80 14.09 -5.56
N SER A 478 -17.38 12.88 -5.56
CA SER A 478 -18.76 12.67 -5.99
C SER A 478 -19.76 13.26 -4.99
N ASP A 479 -21.02 13.42 -5.40
CA ASP A 479 -22.07 13.92 -4.49
C ASP A 479 -22.30 12.97 -3.32
N SER A 480 -22.18 11.66 -3.56
CA SER A 480 -22.25 10.66 -2.49
C SER A 480 -21.11 10.79 -1.49
N GLN A 481 -19.88 10.98 -1.95
CA GLN A 481 -18.73 11.22 -1.06
C GLN A 481 -18.88 12.51 -0.24
N ILE A 482 -19.34 13.60 -0.87
CA ILE A 482 -19.65 14.85 -0.17
C ILE A 482 -20.72 14.63 0.92
N ALA A 483 -21.78 13.86 0.62
CA ALA A 483 -22.81 13.53 1.61
C ALA A 483 -22.25 12.70 2.79
N LEU A 484 -21.33 11.76 2.51
CA LEU A 484 -20.65 10.98 3.55
C LEU A 484 -19.78 11.86 4.45
N VAL A 485 -19.01 12.78 3.89
CA VAL A 485 -18.21 13.77 4.63
C VAL A 485 -19.11 14.65 5.51
N ARG A 486 -20.21 15.14 4.99
CA ARG A 486 -21.18 15.93 5.77
C ARG A 486 -21.75 15.14 6.94
N ARG A 487 -22.21 13.91 6.68
CA ARG A 487 -22.73 13.00 7.72
C ARG A 487 -21.70 12.78 8.83
N PHE A 488 -20.43 12.57 8.49
CA PHE A 488 -19.34 12.39 9.44
C PHE A 488 -19.16 13.64 10.33
N VAL A 489 -19.14 14.83 9.76
CA VAL A 489 -19.02 16.09 10.51
C VAL A 489 -20.24 16.32 11.40
N GLU A 490 -21.46 16.18 10.89
CA GLU A 490 -22.71 16.35 11.64
C GLU A 490 -22.82 15.37 12.82
N ALA A 491 -22.29 14.17 12.68
CA ALA A 491 -22.19 13.18 13.75
C ALA A 491 -21.19 13.56 14.84
N GLY A 492 -20.39 14.61 14.66
CA GLY A 492 -19.41 15.10 15.63
C GLY A 492 -17.95 14.87 15.26
N GLY A 493 -17.67 14.41 14.03
CA GLY A 493 -16.32 14.24 13.50
C GLY A 493 -15.61 15.56 13.25
N GLY A 494 -14.29 15.54 13.31
CA GLY A 494 -13.41 16.63 12.89
C GLY A 494 -13.09 16.51 11.40
N LEU A 495 -13.07 17.59 10.66
CA LEU A 495 -12.68 17.63 9.24
C LEU A 495 -11.53 18.62 9.05
N ILE A 496 -10.48 18.17 8.36
CA ILE A 496 -9.44 19.04 7.81
C ILE A 496 -9.55 18.97 6.28
N ALA A 497 -9.95 20.07 5.65
CA ALA A 497 -9.95 20.19 4.20
C ALA A 497 -8.84 21.14 3.76
N THR A 498 -8.15 20.81 2.67
CA THR A 498 -7.07 21.68 2.18
C THR A 498 -7.30 22.10 0.73
N GLU A 499 -6.78 23.23 0.35
CA GLU A 499 -6.64 23.69 -1.04
C GLU A 499 -7.97 23.64 -1.82
N GLN A 500 -8.05 22.91 -2.94
CA GLN A 500 -9.21 22.85 -3.83
C GLN A 500 -10.20 21.71 -3.49
N THR A 501 -10.14 21.18 -2.27
CA THR A 501 -11.01 20.06 -1.88
C THR A 501 -12.48 20.30 -2.19
N GLY A 502 -13.09 19.39 -2.99
CA GLY A 502 -14.52 19.40 -3.32
C GLY A 502 -14.94 20.44 -4.35
N LEU A 503 -14.02 21.10 -5.05
CA LEU A 503 -14.36 22.06 -6.13
C LEU A 503 -14.83 21.37 -7.41
N PHE A 504 -14.50 20.10 -7.61
CA PHE A 504 -14.84 19.33 -8.80
C PHE A 504 -15.67 18.09 -8.42
N ASP A 505 -16.50 17.64 -9.38
CA ASP A 505 -17.15 16.34 -9.27
C ASP A 505 -16.16 15.19 -9.59
N SER A 506 -16.62 13.93 -9.50
CA SER A 506 -15.80 12.74 -9.78
C SER A 506 -15.26 12.66 -11.22
N TRP A 507 -15.79 13.44 -12.13
CA TRP A 507 -15.34 13.55 -13.53
C TRP A 507 -14.45 14.77 -13.76
N ARG A 508 -14.05 15.46 -12.70
CA ARG A 508 -13.29 16.69 -12.73
C ARG A 508 -13.99 17.85 -13.47
N ARG A 509 -15.31 17.90 -13.44
CA ARG A 509 -16.06 19.08 -13.88
C ARG A 509 -16.20 20.05 -12.72
N VAL A 510 -15.97 21.33 -12.99
CA VAL A 510 -16.13 22.40 -11.97
C VAL A 510 -17.55 22.43 -11.44
N ARG A 511 -17.72 22.34 -10.15
CA ARG A 511 -19.03 22.48 -9.50
C ARG A 511 -19.53 23.92 -9.55
N VAL A 512 -20.83 24.12 -9.81
CA VAL A 512 -21.48 25.43 -9.69
C VAL A 512 -21.39 25.91 -8.24
N THR A 513 -21.66 24.99 -7.31
CA THR A 513 -21.57 25.20 -5.87
C THR A 513 -20.50 24.28 -5.31
N PRO A 514 -19.48 24.80 -4.60
CA PRO A 514 -18.46 23.95 -3.97
C PRO A 514 -19.07 22.88 -3.08
N GLY A 515 -18.55 21.64 -3.16
CA GLY A 515 -19.12 20.48 -2.44
C GLY A 515 -19.13 20.65 -0.92
N LEU A 516 -18.14 21.37 -0.38
CA LEU A 516 -18.04 21.62 1.07
C LEU A 516 -18.64 22.95 1.52
N GLN A 517 -19.42 23.64 0.64
CA GLN A 517 -20.12 24.88 1.04
C GLN A 517 -20.97 24.63 2.29
N GLY A 518 -20.93 25.58 3.24
CA GLY A 518 -21.62 25.46 4.53
C GLY A 518 -20.86 24.61 5.59
N LEU A 519 -19.91 23.78 5.21
CA LEU A 519 -18.94 23.19 6.15
C LEU A 519 -17.73 24.14 6.32
N VAL A 520 -17.23 24.63 5.20
CA VAL A 520 -16.13 25.60 5.15
C VAL A 520 -16.75 27.00 4.92
N ALA A 521 -16.18 28.02 5.55
CA ALA A 521 -16.68 29.39 5.39
C ALA A 521 -16.61 29.85 3.91
N ASP A 522 -17.66 30.52 3.44
CA ASP A 522 -17.86 30.86 2.02
C ASP A 522 -16.72 31.64 1.35
N GLN A 523 -15.92 32.34 2.14
CA GLN A 523 -14.79 33.13 1.64
C GLN A 523 -13.55 32.30 1.30
N SER A 524 -13.51 31.04 1.68
CA SER A 524 -12.34 30.16 1.56
C SER A 524 -12.24 29.42 0.23
N LEU A 525 -13.33 29.27 -0.50
CA LEU A 525 -13.42 28.51 -1.74
C LEU A 525 -13.44 29.43 -2.97
N SER A 526 -12.48 30.36 -3.10
CA SER A 526 -12.42 31.21 -4.28
C SER A 526 -12.02 30.41 -5.52
N LYS A 527 -12.76 30.57 -6.61
CA LYS A 527 -12.49 29.95 -7.93
C LYS A 527 -11.22 30.50 -8.60
N SER A 528 -10.66 31.58 -8.08
CA SER A 528 -9.43 32.18 -8.57
C SER A 528 -8.24 31.56 -7.82
N GLY A 529 -7.27 31.01 -8.55
CA GLY A 529 -6.00 30.52 -8.03
C GLY A 529 -5.12 31.61 -7.38
N GLU A 530 -5.72 32.70 -6.90
CA GLU A 530 -5.05 33.71 -6.10
C GLU A 530 -4.65 33.10 -4.75
N LYS A 531 -3.36 33.12 -4.48
CA LYS A 531 -2.75 32.77 -3.21
C LYS A 531 -3.38 33.59 -2.09
N ASN A 532 -4.45 33.09 -1.50
CA ASN A 532 -4.80 33.51 -0.16
C ASN A 532 -3.72 32.96 0.77
N SER A 533 -2.70 33.76 1.04
CA SER A 533 -1.74 33.56 2.13
C SER A 533 -2.51 33.67 3.46
N GLY A 534 -3.32 32.65 3.77
CA GLY A 534 -4.32 32.76 4.81
C GLY A 534 -4.08 31.78 5.95
N ALA A 535 -4.36 32.29 7.13
CA ALA A 535 -4.46 31.50 8.34
C ALA A 535 -5.49 30.38 8.17
N THR A 536 -5.27 29.26 8.84
CA THR A 536 -6.24 28.16 8.95
C THR A 536 -7.58 28.70 9.47
N MET A 537 -8.65 28.50 8.70
CA MET A 537 -10.00 28.89 9.11
C MET A 537 -10.65 27.77 9.87
N ARG A 538 -11.32 28.07 10.97
CA ARG A 538 -11.99 27.11 11.85
C ARG A 538 -13.47 27.42 11.93
N ASN A 539 -14.32 26.38 11.88
CA ASN A 539 -15.76 26.47 11.97
C ASN A 539 -16.31 25.31 12.80
N GLU A 540 -17.35 25.54 13.56
CA GLU A 540 -18.10 24.48 14.24
C GLU A 540 -19.44 24.27 13.52
N VAL A 541 -19.70 23.02 13.10
CA VAL A 541 -20.88 22.64 12.33
C VAL A 541 -21.60 21.52 13.07
N GLY A 542 -22.74 21.85 13.66
CA GLY A 542 -23.45 20.92 14.54
C GLY A 542 -22.57 20.52 15.72
N ARG A 543 -22.26 19.23 15.82
CA ARG A 543 -21.34 18.70 16.83
C ARG A 543 -19.90 18.57 16.32
N GLY A 544 -19.66 18.78 15.02
CA GLY A 544 -18.36 18.62 14.40
C GLY A 544 -17.51 19.87 14.39
N ARG A 545 -16.24 19.71 14.09
CA ARG A 545 -15.27 20.79 13.92
C ARG A 545 -14.60 20.72 12.56
N VAL A 546 -14.58 21.81 11.83
CA VAL A 546 -14.04 21.88 10.47
C VAL A 546 -12.91 22.90 10.43
N ALA A 547 -11.71 22.49 10.03
CA ALA A 547 -10.65 23.40 9.69
C ALA A 547 -10.35 23.35 8.20
N TYR A 548 -10.19 24.54 7.61
CA TYR A 548 -9.78 24.67 6.21
C TYR A 548 -8.41 25.34 6.12
N MET A 549 -7.50 24.70 5.39
CA MET A 549 -6.15 25.22 5.13
C MET A 549 -6.05 25.57 3.64
N PRO A 550 -5.90 26.87 3.28
CA PRO A 550 -5.88 27.29 1.88
C PRO A 550 -4.71 26.73 1.06
N ALA A 551 -3.63 26.32 1.74
CA ALA A 551 -2.47 25.69 1.11
C ALA A 551 -1.77 24.74 2.07
N ILE A 552 -1.23 23.66 1.52
CA ILE A 552 -0.14 22.89 2.12
C ILE A 552 1.15 23.42 1.48
N GLU A 553 1.97 24.10 2.29
CA GLU A 553 3.12 24.87 1.80
C GLU A 553 4.35 24.00 1.60
N PHE A 554 4.59 23.57 0.36
CA PHE A 554 5.78 22.81 0.02
C PHE A 554 7.06 23.64 0.21
N ASP A 555 8.09 23.02 0.75
CA ASP A 555 9.40 23.63 0.93
C ASP A 555 10.37 23.19 -0.16
N GLY A 556 10.35 23.89 -1.29
CA GLY A 556 11.17 23.57 -2.46
C GLY A 556 10.53 24.02 -3.78
N THR A 557 11.10 23.53 -4.89
CA THR A 557 10.55 23.74 -6.22
C THR A 557 9.40 22.75 -6.44
N LEU A 558 8.23 23.22 -6.87
CA LEU A 558 7.12 22.35 -7.21
C LEU A 558 7.52 21.40 -8.35
N PRO A 559 7.04 20.15 -8.31
CA PRO A 559 7.26 19.21 -9.40
C PRO A 559 6.66 19.71 -10.72
N PRO A 560 7.19 19.26 -11.87
CA PRO A 560 6.61 19.59 -13.15
C PRO A 560 5.15 19.16 -13.24
N PRO A 561 4.34 19.87 -14.01
CA PRO A 561 2.90 19.56 -14.17
C PRO A 561 2.70 18.39 -15.16
N GLU A 562 3.05 17.19 -14.77
CA GLU A 562 2.97 15.99 -15.61
C GLU A 562 2.24 14.86 -14.87
N PRO A 563 1.26 14.17 -15.50
CA PRO A 563 0.51 13.08 -14.85
C PRO A 563 1.38 11.90 -14.44
N TYR A 564 2.48 11.66 -15.17
CA TYR A 564 3.42 10.56 -14.93
C TYR A 564 4.58 10.96 -14.00
N PHE A 565 4.59 12.19 -13.51
CA PHE A 565 5.66 12.63 -12.62
C PHE A 565 5.65 11.84 -11.30
N THR A 566 6.79 11.26 -10.98
CA THR A 566 6.99 10.64 -9.67
C THR A 566 7.32 11.70 -8.63
N ILE A 567 6.55 11.75 -7.56
CA ILE A 567 6.82 12.59 -6.39
C ILE A 567 7.94 11.92 -5.60
N GLY A 568 9.16 12.08 -6.09
CA GLY A 568 10.36 11.40 -5.59
C GLY A 568 10.66 11.70 -4.12
N MET A 569 11.53 10.89 -3.54
CA MET A 569 11.89 10.96 -2.11
C MET A 569 12.49 12.30 -1.68
N SER A 570 13.10 13.07 -2.59
CA SER A 570 13.59 14.44 -2.32
C SER A 570 12.48 15.43 -1.95
N LEU A 571 11.22 15.07 -2.26
CA LEU A 571 10.03 15.86 -1.95
C LEU A 571 9.35 15.41 -0.63
N TRP A 572 9.88 14.40 0.05
CA TRP A 572 9.29 13.87 1.29
C TRP A 572 9.73 14.69 2.50
N LYS A 573 9.32 15.94 2.50
CA LYS A 573 9.60 16.91 3.56
C LYS A 573 8.33 17.32 4.27
N ARG A 574 8.45 17.74 5.53
CA ARG A 574 7.32 18.40 6.20
C ARG A 574 6.98 19.71 5.47
N PRO A 575 5.71 20.00 5.19
CA PRO A 575 5.33 21.31 4.66
C PRO A 575 5.72 22.43 5.65
N ARG A 576 6.03 23.63 5.14
CA ARG A 576 6.44 24.77 6.01
C ARG A 576 5.42 25.07 7.09
N ASN A 577 4.15 24.91 6.78
CA ASN A 577 3.03 25.14 7.70
C ASN A 577 2.57 23.88 8.46
N TRP A 578 3.44 22.87 8.63
CA TRP A 578 3.09 21.61 9.31
C TRP A 578 2.59 21.82 10.75
N ARG A 579 3.12 22.84 11.50
CA ARG A 579 2.64 23.13 12.84
C ARG A 579 1.18 23.57 12.87
N GLN A 580 0.75 24.35 11.86
CA GLN A 580 -0.65 24.77 11.72
C GLN A 580 -1.55 23.56 11.42
N LEU A 581 -1.06 22.59 10.62
CA LEU A 581 -1.77 21.35 10.34
C LEU A 581 -1.96 20.50 11.62
N ILE A 582 -0.89 20.27 12.37
CA ILE A 582 -0.96 19.52 13.65
C ILE A 582 -1.88 20.21 14.66
N ASP A 583 -1.82 21.53 14.74
CA ASP A 583 -2.68 22.36 15.60
C ASP A 583 -4.16 22.27 15.18
N ALA A 584 -4.43 22.26 13.88
CA ALA A 584 -5.78 22.07 13.35
C ALA A 584 -6.31 20.66 13.68
N ILE A 585 -5.48 19.63 13.57
CA ILE A 585 -5.83 18.24 13.91
C ILE A 585 -6.15 18.11 15.40
N ARG A 586 -5.29 18.67 16.29
CA ARG A 586 -5.54 18.65 17.74
C ARG A 586 -6.87 19.35 18.08
N TRP A 587 -7.08 20.53 17.54
CA TRP A 587 -8.34 21.24 17.73
C TRP A 587 -9.56 20.45 17.22
N ALA A 588 -9.48 19.87 16.01
CA ALA A 588 -10.58 19.13 15.40
C ALA A 588 -10.86 17.80 16.12
N SER A 589 -9.83 17.15 16.65
CA SER A 589 -9.94 15.91 17.47
C SER A 589 -10.40 16.19 18.91
N ARG A 590 -10.46 17.45 19.36
CA ARG A 590 -10.66 17.85 20.76
C ARG A 590 -9.57 17.29 21.68
N GLU A 591 -8.32 17.34 21.22
CA GLU A 591 -7.11 16.80 21.87
C GLU A 591 -7.12 15.27 22.06
N ASP A 592 -8.05 14.55 21.43
CA ASP A 592 -8.14 13.08 21.50
C ASP A 592 -7.13 12.43 20.52
N ILE A 593 -5.85 12.46 20.89
CA ILE A 593 -4.73 11.86 20.18
C ILE A 593 -4.15 10.72 21.03
N PRO A 594 -4.09 9.47 20.51
CA PRO A 594 -3.75 8.28 21.32
C PRO A 594 -2.26 8.18 21.69
N LEU A 595 -1.37 8.91 21.04
CA LEU A 595 0.07 8.84 21.25
C LEU A 595 0.70 10.24 21.19
N GLU A 596 1.56 10.52 22.16
CA GLU A 596 2.45 11.69 22.17
C GLU A 596 3.88 11.23 22.44
N VAL A 597 4.81 11.63 21.59
CA VAL A 597 6.22 11.29 21.71
C VAL A 597 7.06 12.57 21.71
N GLN A 598 7.94 12.69 22.70
CA GLN A 598 8.94 13.76 22.79
C GLN A 598 10.33 13.13 22.62
N GLY A 599 10.94 13.38 21.48
CA GLY A 599 12.23 12.83 21.09
C GLY A 599 12.83 13.64 19.94
N PRO A 600 13.96 13.18 19.37
CA PRO A 600 14.57 13.85 18.23
C PRO A 600 13.67 13.74 16.97
N GLU A 601 13.89 14.64 15.99
CA GLU A 601 13.05 14.72 14.78
C GLU A 601 13.18 13.52 13.83
N TYR A 602 14.22 12.72 13.98
CA TYR A 602 14.44 11.46 13.25
C TYR A 602 13.84 10.24 13.93
N LEU A 603 13.17 10.41 15.07
CA LEU A 603 12.46 9.34 15.76
C LEU A 603 11.04 9.25 15.23
N ILE A 604 10.66 8.10 14.70
CA ILE A 604 9.28 7.79 14.33
C ILE A 604 8.67 6.74 15.25
N ALA A 605 7.36 6.83 15.45
CA ALA A 605 6.64 5.92 16.33
C ALA A 605 5.35 5.41 15.68
N ASN A 606 4.97 4.19 16.05
CA ASN A 606 3.67 3.60 15.75
C ASN A 606 3.04 3.07 17.04
N VAL A 607 1.72 3.03 17.08
CA VAL A 607 0.97 2.40 18.17
C VAL A 607 -0.04 1.41 17.60
N VAL A 608 -0.01 0.20 18.15
CA VAL A 608 -0.97 -0.85 17.82
C VAL A 608 -1.57 -1.42 19.10
N GLU A 609 -2.72 -2.08 18.98
CA GLU A 609 -3.33 -2.80 20.10
C GLU A 609 -3.62 -4.25 19.73
N GLN A 610 -3.66 -5.09 20.74
CA GLN A 610 -4.14 -6.46 20.67
C GLN A 610 -5.42 -6.54 21.52
N PRO A 611 -6.60 -6.41 20.90
CA PRO A 611 -7.86 -6.36 21.64
C PRO A 611 -8.08 -7.57 22.52
N ASP A 612 -7.80 -8.77 22.01
CA ASP A 612 -7.99 -10.04 22.73
C ASP A 612 -7.08 -10.20 23.97
N ARG A 613 -6.01 -9.41 24.04
CA ARG A 613 -5.04 -9.42 25.15
C ARG A 613 -5.12 -8.16 26.01
N HIS A 614 -6.00 -7.24 25.68
CA HIS A 614 -6.14 -5.95 26.36
C HIS A 614 -4.78 -5.24 26.52
N ARG A 615 -3.94 -5.22 25.47
CA ARG A 615 -2.64 -4.58 25.54
C ARG A 615 -2.37 -3.68 24.35
N ARG A 616 -1.59 -2.63 24.57
CA ARG A 616 -1.06 -1.74 23.55
C ARG A 616 0.44 -1.85 23.45
N LEU A 617 0.93 -1.57 22.24
CA LEU A 617 2.34 -1.66 21.90
C LEU A 617 2.73 -0.36 21.22
N VAL A 618 3.76 0.30 21.75
CA VAL A 618 4.35 1.50 21.15
C VAL A 618 5.69 1.12 20.56
N HIS A 619 5.80 1.18 19.26
CA HIS A 619 7.03 0.93 18.53
C HIS A 619 7.76 2.23 18.27
N LEU A 620 9.08 2.21 18.39
CA LEU A 620 9.97 3.37 18.22
C LEU A 620 11.10 3.00 17.26
N VAL A 621 11.34 3.82 16.25
CA VAL A 621 12.38 3.61 15.25
C VAL A 621 13.25 4.85 15.11
N ASN A 622 14.56 4.68 15.27
CA ASN A 622 15.55 5.68 14.99
C ASN A 622 15.91 5.66 13.50
N CYS A 623 15.58 6.72 12.79
CA CYS A 623 15.87 6.86 11.35
C CYS A 623 17.15 7.66 11.06
N ASP A 624 17.96 8.00 12.08
CA ASP A 624 19.31 8.56 11.87
C ASP A 624 20.29 7.43 11.48
N ALA A 625 20.22 7.03 10.22
CA ALA A 625 21.01 5.90 9.71
C ALA A 625 22.51 6.22 9.52
N GLU A 626 22.88 7.50 9.44
CA GLU A 626 24.27 7.91 9.22
C GLU A 626 25.04 8.07 10.52
N HIS A 627 24.36 8.45 11.59
CA HIS A 627 24.97 8.71 12.89
C HIS A 627 24.27 7.90 13.97
N VAL A 628 24.20 6.58 13.81
CA VAL A 628 23.49 5.68 14.75
C VAL A 628 24.04 5.80 16.15
N SER A 629 23.70 6.90 16.82
CA SER A 629 23.88 7.06 18.26
C SER A 629 22.63 6.59 18.98
N ALA A 630 22.84 5.97 20.15
CA ALA A 630 21.71 5.58 20.96
C ALA A 630 20.86 6.79 21.36
N ILE A 631 19.54 6.68 21.13
CA ILE A 631 18.59 7.68 21.60
C ILE A 631 18.27 7.40 23.06
N ALA A 632 18.24 8.45 23.88
CA ALA A 632 17.88 8.36 25.29
C ALA A 632 16.84 9.42 25.68
N ASN A 633 16.21 9.22 26.83
CA ASN A 633 15.25 10.18 27.42
C ASN A 633 14.01 10.47 26.53
N VAL A 634 13.60 9.54 25.70
CA VAL A 634 12.36 9.64 24.94
C VAL A 634 11.18 9.55 25.90
N LYS A 635 10.37 10.62 25.97
CA LYS A 635 9.16 10.64 26.79
C LYS A 635 7.96 10.29 25.93
N VAL A 636 7.17 9.35 26.41
CA VAL A 636 5.98 8.85 25.71
C VAL A 636 4.77 8.98 26.62
N ARG A 637 3.66 9.43 26.04
CA ARG A 637 2.31 9.33 26.62
C ARG A 637 1.44 8.55 25.66
N CYS A 638 0.85 7.47 26.11
CA CYS A 638 0.01 6.60 25.29
C CYS A 638 -1.31 6.36 25.99
N ALA A 639 -2.42 6.48 25.25
CA ALA A 639 -3.73 6.09 25.76
C ALA A 639 -3.75 4.59 26.04
N VAL A 640 -4.32 4.15 27.15
CA VAL A 640 -4.48 2.72 27.47
C VAL A 640 -5.62 2.10 26.69
N ALA A 641 -5.66 0.76 26.63
CA ALA A 641 -6.78 0.06 26.03
C ALA A 641 -8.08 0.35 26.79
N ALA A 642 -9.22 0.23 26.10
CA ALA A 642 -10.51 0.57 26.68
C ALA A 642 -10.79 -0.22 27.99
N GLY A 643 -11.22 0.48 29.02
CA GLY A 643 -11.56 -0.11 30.32
C GLY A 643 -10.39 -0.28 31.30
N GLN A 644 -9.17 0.07 30.92
CA GLN A 644 -8.01 0.02 31.81
C GLN A 644 -7.87 1.31 32.63
N SER A 645 -7.40 1.18 33.87
CA SER A 645 -7.11 2.28 34.80
C SER A 645 -5.61 2.45 35.08
N GLY A 646 -4.77 1.78 34.29
CA GLY A 646 -3.31 1.80 34.36
C GLY A 646 -2.73 0.70 33.48
N ALA A 647 -1.42 0.61 33.41
CA ALA A 647 -0.72 -0.45 32.71
C ALA A 647 0.66 -0.73 33.32
N THR A 648 1.05 -1.98 33.32
CA THR A 648 2.44 -2.40 33.46
C THR A 648 3.14 -2.06 32.16
N VAL A 649 4.30 -1.40 32.24
CA VAL A 649 5.05 -0.90 31.07
C VAL A 649 6.37 -1.64 30.97
N THR A 650 6.57 -2.40 29.88
CA THR A 650 7.78 -3.19 29.66
C THR A 650 8.42 -2.82 28.31
N PHE A 651 9.69 -2.53 28.31
CA PHE A 651 10.46 -2.20 27.11
C PHE A 651 11.23 -3.43 26.61
N HIS A 652 11.18 -3.65 25.29
CA HIS A 652 11.91 -4.71 24.59
C HIS A 652 12.70 -4.12 23.42
N SER A 653 13.90 -4.62 23.17
CA SER A 653 14.77 -4.22 22.04
C SER A 653 15.60 -5.40 21.56
N PRO A 654 15.97 -5.47 20.28
CA PRO A 654 16.94 -6.47 19.78
C PRO A 654 18.33 -6.36 20.43
N ASP A 655 18.62 -5.22 21.09
CA ASP A 655 19.90 -4.97 21.77
C ASP A 655 19.92 -5.46 23.23
N THR A 656 18.79 -5.92 23.77
CA THR A 656 18.64 -6.37 25.17
C THR A 656 18.24 -7.84 25.25
N SER A 657 18.67 -8.51 26.31
CA SER A 657 18.38 -9.95 26.49
C SER A 657 16.97 -10.27 27.03
N GLY A 658 16.17 -9.26 27.34
CA GLY A 658 14.82 -9.45 27.90
C GLY A 658 14.06 -8.15 28.07
N GLY A 659 12.82 -8.22 28.56
CA GLY A 659 12.02 -7.04 28.86
C GLY A 659 12.50 -6.28 30.08
N GLU A 660 12.55 -4.95 29.98
CA GLU A 660 12.86 -4.04 31.09
C GLU A 660 11.60 -3.36 31.59
N LEU A 661 11.28 -3.51 32.88
CA LEU A 661 10.11 -2.88 33.50
C LEU A 661 10.38 -1.39 33.70
N LEU A 662 9.50 -0.54 33.19
CA LEU A 662 9.60 0.90 33.25
C LEU A 662 8.71 1.50 34.35
N LYS A 663 9.19 2.58 34.96
CA LYS A 663 8.35 3.43 35.82
C LYS A 663 7.36 4.21 34.94
N SER A 664 6.08 4.17 35.34
CA SER A 664 5.01 4.84 34.61
C SER A 664 4.07 5.59 35.55
N GLU A 665 3.41 6.61 35.00
CA GLU A 665 2.37 7.39 35.68
C GLU A 665 1.09 7.33 34.82
N PHE A 666 -0.03 7.01 35.44
CA PHE A 666 -1.36 7.03 34.80
C PHE A 666 -2.11 8.30 35.16
N LYS A 667 -2.49 9.06 34.15
CA LYS A 667 -3.26 10.29 34.31
C LYS A 667 -4.13 10.56 33.09
N ASP A 668 -5.38 10.97 33.30
CA ASP A 668 -6.32 11.37 32.25
C ASP A 668 -6.47 10.34 31.09
N GLY A 669 -6.50 9.04 31.43
CA GLY A 669 -6.60 7.96 30.44
C GLY A 669 -5.31 7.65 29.67
N MET A 670 -4.21 8.30 30.00
CA MET A 670 -2.90 8.14 29.39
C MET A 670 -1.88 7.58 30.39
N VAL A 671 -1.00 6.70 29.92
CA VAL A 671 0.19 6.25 30.65
C VAL A 671 1.38 7.02 30.13
N ALA A 672 2.13 7.68 31.02
CA ALA A 672 3.34 8.39 30.74
C ALA A 672 4.56 7.61 31.25
N PHE A 673 5.60 7.49 30.43
CA PHE A 673 6.85 6.84 30.77
C PHE A 673 8.02 7.42 30.00
N THR A 674 9.24 7.09 30.46
CA THR A 674 10.48 7.42 29.73
C THR A 674 11.12 6.13 29.25
N VAL A 675 11.45 6.09 27.96
CA VAL A 675 12.07 4.92 27.33
C VAL A 675 13.57 4.88 27.63
N PRO A 676 14.14 3.71 27.95
CA PRO A 676 15.57 3.55 28.11
C PRO A 676 16.34 3.87 26.83
N SER A 677 17.65 3.92 26.92
CA SER A 677 18.50 4.12 25.76
C SER A 677 18.41 2.91 24.81
N PHE A 678 18.16 3.16 23.51
CA PHE A 678 18.16 2.14 22.45
C PHE A 678 18.83 2.69 21.18
N LYS A 679 19.34 1.81 20.33
CA LYS A 679 20.05 2.23 19.11
C LYS A 679 19.09 2.52 17.95
N VAL A 680 18.38 1.51 17.47
CA VAL A 680 17.56 1.64 16.26
C VAL A 680 16.09 1.33 16.53
N TYR A 681 15.80 0.22 17.22
CA TYR A 681 14.44 -0.23 17.41
C TYR A 681 14.14 -0.62 18.85
N GLY A 682 12.96 -0.23 19.29
CA GLY A 682 12.39 -0.68 20.55
C GLY A 682 10.88 -0.74 20.52
N VAL A 683 10.32 -1.65 21.28
CA VAL A 683 8.87 -1.78 21.48
C VAL A 683 8.53 -1.74 22.96
N VAL A 684 7.53 -0.93 23.30
CA VAL A 684 7.03 -0.80 24.67
C VAL A 684 5.67 -1.46 24.75
N GLU A 685 5.56 -2.47 25.61
CA GLU A 685 4.32 -3.16 25.92
C GLU A 685 3.62 -2.46 27.08
N LEU A 686 2.34 -2.13 26.90
CA LEU A 686 1.44 -1.64 27.94
C LEU A 686 0.38 -2.73 28.18
N SER A 687 0.52 -3.51 29.23
CA SER A 687 -0.40 -4.58 29.62
C SER A 687 -1.17 -4.25 30.90
N ALA A 688 -2.33 -4.89 31.10
CA ALA A 688 -3.19 -4.69 32.28
C ALA A 688 -2.50 -5.07 33.59
#